data_64df9a539c88b7ac60f6e246e385a5bc
#
_entry.id   64df9a539c88b7ac60f6e246e385a5bc
#
_cell.length_a   1.000
_cell.length_b   1.000
_cell.length_c   1.000
_cell.angle_alpha   90.00
_cell.angle_beta   90.00
_cell.angle_gamma   90.00
#
_symmetry.space_group_name_H-M   'P 1'
#
loop_
_entity.id
_entity.type
_entity.pdbx_description
1 polymer ?
#
loop_
_entity_poly.entity_id
_entity_poly.type
_entity_poly.pdbx_seq_one_letter_code
_entity_poly.pdbx_strand_id
1 'polypeptide(L)'
;MFKQLSTSLLIVSACVFSACTPAVKQEIAILPTPVSLTEQSGAFVFKDEMKIGVSDQSLFPAVGYLQEILRNVVSSSVEVTADKNQVDVYFQLGNTDGKPGSYKLQSTPEFIQVEANDYSGIISAITTIRQLLPAEIEIQGVKQTYSIPAVQIEDAPRFEWRGFMLDASRHFWNKDEVKHVLDLMSLYKLNKFHWHLTDDQGWRIEIEKYPLLTEKGAWRKFNTHDRTCMARAIEEDNTDFLIPENKIRIVEGDTLYGGYYTHDDIKEIVAYAAQRGIDVIPEVDMPGHFLAAISQYPDLACDGLIGWGETFSSPICPGKDATLEFCRNVFKEVFELFPYEYVHMGGDEVEKNNWKKCPRCQKRIRTEKLSSVEELQAWFVRDMEKFFQANGKKLVGWDEVVKDGLSSDAAITWWRSWAKEALPTATAQKQKVIACPNEYFYFDYAQDQNSVKKILAFDPYADDRLSQEQKEYIWGVQANLWAEWIPTMKRIEYLIVPRMIALSEIAWAEPAAKPGLDEFYRQLVPQFKRMDIMRVNYRIPDLQGFYKVNAFIDDATVNLTCPLPGTEIRYTTDGSMPTRKSSLYNGSLKIKETTDFAFRTFRPDGSPSDVARTRYVKAPYAEAVTAPASLQPGLKAVWHNFRGNLCVDIDAAPVRGEYVVESVSIPEEVKGDIGLVITGYLEVPADGIYTFALLSDDGSTLMLDGELLGDNDGAHSPVEIIVQKALKAGLHPMEVRYFDCNGGVLQMELVNDKGEKTVLPKEWLKHE
;
A
#
# COMPACT_ATOMS: atom_id res chain seq x y z
N MET A 1 57.32 -45.67 66.25
CA MET A 1 56.50 -46.54 65.44
C MET A 1 55.76 -45.68 64.43
N PHE A 2 56.36 -45.52 63.26
CA PHE A 2 55.80 -44.67 62.18
C PHE A 2 55.13 -45.59 61.16
N LYS A 3 53.82 -45.36 60.85
CA LYS A 3 53.15 -45.96 59.72
C LYS A 3 53.10 -44.94 58.60
N GLN A 4 53.78 -45.28 57.48
CA GLN A 4 53.64 -44.55 56.22
C GLN A 4 52.29 -44.86 55.61
N LEU A 5 51.54 -43.78 55.20
CA LEU A 5 50.42 -43.85 54.28
C LEU A 5 50.93 -43.42 52.90
N SER A 6 50.86 -44.28 51.95
CA SER A 6 51.08 -44.00 50.54
C SER A 6 49.77 -43.51 49.91
N THR A 7 49.81 -42.28 49.38
CA THR A 7 48.70 -41.68 48.66
C THR A 7 48.84 -41.95 47.18
N SER A 8 47.97 -42.78 46.62
CA SER A 8 47.87 -42.97 45.15
C SER A 8 47.07 -41.84 44.50
N LEU A 9 47.73 -41.12 43.62
CA LEU A 9 47.10 -40.06 42.82
C LEU A 9 46.42 -40.70 41.60
N LEU A 10 45.08 -40.71 41.58
CA LEU A 10 44.27 -41.06 40.43
C LEU A 10 44.15 -39.82 39.52
N ILE A 11 44.78 -39.83 38.36
CA ILE A 11 44.57 -38.83 37.29
C ILE A 11 43.31 -39.26 36.56
N VAL A 12 42.18 -38.55 36.80
CA VAL A 12 40.98 -38.63 36.02
C VAL A 12 41.13 -37.71 34.79
N SER A 13 41.38 -38.30 33.62
CA SER A 13 41.36 -37.58 32.34
C SER A 13 39.92 -37.24 32.00
N ALA A 14 39.52 -35.99 32.20
CA ALA A 14 38.23 -35.45 31.75
C ALA A 14 38.29 -35.25 30.21
N CYS A 15 37.73 -36.20 29.46
CA CYS A 15 37.39 -35.98 28.06
C CYS A 15 36.23 -34.96 28.01
N VAL A 16 36.58 -33.71 27.68
CA VAL A 16 35.57 -32.70 27.30
C VAL A 16 34.99 -33.10 25.96
N PHE A 17 33.85 -33.78 25.96
CA PHE A 17 33.03 -33.90 24.77
C PHE A 17 32.42 -32.51 24.53
N SER A 18 32.99 -31.72 23.62
CA SER A 18 32.28 -30.61 23.00
C SER A 18 31.09 -31.21 22.24
N ALA A 19 29.94 -31.20 22.88
CA ALA A 19 28.67 -31.42 22.20
C ALA A 19 28.52 -30.26 21.20
N CYS A 20 28.84 -30.49 19.93
CA CYS A 20 28.34 -29.67 18.83
C CYS A 20 26.82 -29.78 18.87
N THR A 21 26.16 -28.84 19.49
CA THR A 21 24.75 -28.60 19.23
C THR A 21 24.63 -28.37 17.71
N PRO A 22 23.85 -29.19 16.97
CA PRO A 22 23.64 -28.90 15.57
C PRO A 22 23.14 -27.47 15.44
N ALA A 23 23.87 -26.65 14.70
CA ALA A 23 23.41 -25.33 14.36
C ALA A 23 22.03 -25.50 13.73
N VAL A 24 21.00 -24.86 14.34
CA VAL A 24 19.66 -24.83 13.78
C VAL A 24 19.84 -24.25 12.38
N LYS A 25 19.57 -25.04 11.34
CA LYS A 25 19.68 -24.59 9.96
C LYS A 25 18.76 -23.41 9.78
N GLN A 26 19.32 -22.23 9.57
CA GLN A 26 18.52 -21.03 9.33
C GLN A 26 17.79 -21.21 8.00
N GLU A 27 16.48 -21.16 8.03
CA GLU A 27 15.67 -21.20 6.83
C GLU A 27 15.95 -19.96 5.99
N ILE A 28 16.22 -20.15 4.69
CA ILE A 28 16.46 -19.03 3.77
C ILE A 28 15.10 -18.50 3.36
N ALA A 29 14.81 -17.26 3.74
CA ALA A 29 13.58 -16.54 3.40
C ALA A 29 13.93 -15.21 2.72
N ILE A 30 13.92 -15.23 1.39
CA ILE A 30 14.19 -14.06 0.54
C ILE A 30 12.88 -13.61 -0.07
N LEU A 31 12.54 -12.34 0.14
CA LEU A 31 11.41 -11.67 -0.47
C LEU A 31 11.88 -10.40 -1.22
N PRO A 32 11.47 -10.19 -2.46
CA PRO A 32 10.66 -11.08 -3.29
C PRO A 32 11.40 -12.40 -3.62
N THR A 33 10.59 -13.43 -3.85
CA THR A 33 11.04 -14.80 -4.14
C THR A 33 11.91 -14.83 -5.40
N PRO A 34 13.15 -15.33 -5.33
CA PRO A 34 14.02 -15.43 -6.50
C PRO A 34 13.54 -16.51 -7.50
N VAL A 35 13.87 -16.31 -8.77
CA VAL A 35 13.53 -17.25 -9.86
C VAL A 35 14.09 -18.65 -9.57
N SER A 36 15.35 -18.74 -9.12
CA SER A 36 15.93 -19.99 -8.66
C SER A 36 16.88 -19.78 -7.49
N LEU A 37 16.86 -20.72 -6.55
CA LEU A 37 17.78 -20.77 -5.41
C LEU A 37 18.17 -22.21 -5.15
N THR A 38 19.48 -22.48 -5.14
CA THR A 38 20.04 -23.79 -4.78
C THR A 38 21.01 -23.62 -3.61
N GLU A 39 20.69 -24.27 -2.50
CA GLU A 39 21.59 -24.31 -1.35
C GLU A 39 22.77 -25.21 -1.64
N GLN A 40 23.95 -24.81 -1.17
CA GLN A 40 25.19 -25.58 -1.25
C GLN A 40 25.75 -25.82 0.17
N SER A 41 26.78 -26.71 0.28
CA SER A 41 27.41 -26.98 1.56
C SER A 41 28.34 -25.86 1.99
N GLY A 42 28.24 -25.41 3.27
CA GLY A 42 29.11 -24.43 3.87
C GLY A 42 28.48 -23.04 3.94
N ALA A 43 29.29 -22.09 4.34
CA ALA A 43 28.89 -20.70 4.51
C ALA A 43 30.08 -19.76 4.24
N PHE A 44 29.83 -18.62 3.64
CA PHE A 44 30.81 -17.53 3.52
C PHE A 44 30.80 -16.72 4.82
N VAL A 45 31.99 -16.53 5.40
CA VAL A 45 32.17 -15.77 6.64
C VAL A 45 32.78 -14.42 6.29
N PHE A 46 32.10 -13.35 6.69
CA PHE A 46 32.61 -11.97 6.53
C PHE A 46 33.75 -11.72 7.52
N LYS A 47 34.93 -11.42 6.99
CA LYS A 47 36.18 -11.19 7.75
C LYS A 47 36.34 -9.72 8.11
N ASP A 48 37.21 -9.42 9.08
CA ASP A 48 37.51 -8.04 9.51
C ASP A 48 38.10 -7.18 8.37
N GLU A 49 38.95 -7.78 7.53
CA GLU A 49 39.51 -7.12 6.35
C GLU A 49 39.12 -7.91 5.11
N MET A 50 38.43 -7.27 4.19
CA MET A 50 37.96 -7.88 2.95
C MET A 50 38.38 -7.06 1.75
N LYS A 51 38.65 -7.77 0.65
CA LYS A 51 38.84 -7.17 -0.66
C LYS A 51 37.58 -7.34 -1.50
N ILE A 52 37.07 -6.23 -2.02
CA ILE A 52 35.94 -6.22 -2.94
C ILE A 52 36.47 -5.80 -4.31
N GLY A 53 36.34 -6.66 -5.29
CA GLY A 53 36.67 -6.39 -6.68
C GLY A 53 35.46 -5.97 -7.49
N VAL A 54 35.65 -5.05 -8.42
CA VAL A 54 34.63 -4.63 -9.39
C VAL A 54 35.20 -4.68 -10.80
N SER A 55 34.39 -5.04 -11.78
CA SER A 55 34.75 -5.03 -13.19
C SER A 55 34.89 -3.64 -13.77
N ASP A 56 34.21 -2.64 -13.18
CA ASP A 56 34.14 -1.27 -13.66
C ASP A 56 33.92 -0.27 -12.50
N GLN A 57 34.48 0.94 -12.62
CA GLN A 57 34.36 1.99 -11.58
C GLN A 57 32.92 2.48 -11.37
N SER A 58 32.04 2.33 -12.36
CA SER A 58 30.62 2.69 -12.22
C SER A 58 29.90 1.92 -11.11
N LEU A 59 30.49 0.81 -10.64
CA LEU A 59 29.98 -0.01 -9.54
C LEU A 59 30.38 0.48 -8.14
N PHE A 60 31.26 1.48 -8.01
CA PHE A 60 31.66 1.98 -6.70
C PHE A 60 30.50 2.43 -5.82
N PRO A 61 29.47 3.14 -6.30
CA PRO A 61 28.33 3.48 -5.46
C PRO A 61 27.58 2.25 -4.91
N ALA A 62 27.44 1.17 -5.71
CA ALA A 62 26.83 -0.07 -5.27
C ALA A 62 27.65 -0.77 -4.17
N VAL A 63 28.97 -0.79 -4.34
CA VAL A 63 29.87 -1.31 -3.28
C VAL A 63 29.78 -0.45 -2.04
N GLY A 64 29.71 0.88 -2.16
CA GLY A 64 29.46 1.78 -1.04
C GLY A 64 28.18 1.44 -0.27
N TYR A 65 27.13 1.05 -0.96
CA TYR A 65 25.89 0.57 -0.34
C TYR A 65 26.09 -0.75 0.43
N LEU A 66 26.83 -1.72 -0.13
CA LEU A 66 27.19 -2.93 0.61
C LEU A 66 28.07 -2.61 1.85
N GLN A 67 29.04 -1.71 1.71
CA GLN A 67 29.88 -1.28 2.83
C GLN A 67 29.05 -0.59 3.92
N GLU A 68 28.02 0.15 3.55
CA GLU A 68 27.07 0.75 4.52
C GLU A 68 26.35 -0.35 5.32
N ILE A 69 25.87 -1.40 4.68
CA ILE A 69 25.23 -2.57 5.33
C ILE A 69 26.21 -3.26 6.28
N LEU A 70 27.46 -3.42 5.86
CA LEU A 70 28.50 -4.16 6.58
C LEU A 70 29.34 -3.30 7.54
N ARG A 71 29.09 -1.99 7.64
CA ARG A 71 29.96 -0.98 8.32
C ARG A 71 30.36 -1.31 9.76
N ASN A 72 29.52 -2.06 10.47
CA ASN A 72 29.78 -2.45 11.87
C ASN A 72 30.49 -3.82 11.99
N VAL A 73 30.75 -4.49 10.89
CA VAL A 73 31.21 -5.88 10.83
C VAL A 73 32.61 -5.97 10.27
N VAL A 74 32.84 -5.36 9.13
CA VAL A 74 34.08 -5.47 8.37
C VAL A 74 34.59 -4.11 7.90
N SER A 75 35.90 -3.94 7.88
CA SER A 75 36.55 -2.97 7.01
C SER A 75 36.83 -3.64 5.66
N SER A 76 36.60 -2.92 4.58
CA SER A 76 36.82 -3.44 3.24
C SER A 76 37.53 -2.44 2.35
N SER A 77 38.43 -2.93 1.51
CA SER A 77 39.03 -2.16 0.42
C SER A 77 38.38 -2.53 -0.90
N VAL A 78 38.26 -1.56 -1.81
CA VAL A 78 37.66 -1.76 -3.14
C VAL A 78 38.73 -1.57 -4.19
N GLU A 79 38.82 -2.47 -5.15
CA GLU A 79 39.72 -2.36 -6.28
C GLU A 79 39.05 -2.73 -7.61
N VAL A 80 39.46 -2.04 -8.68
CA VAL A 80 39.06 -2.44 -10.04
C VAL A 80 40.01 -3.54 -10.49
N THR A 81 39.47 -4.73 -10.73
CA THR A 81 40.27 -5.87 -11.16
C THR A 81 39.47 -6.78 -12.11
N ALA A 82 40.17 -7.38 -13.07
CA ALA A 82 39.61 -8.46 -13.88
C ALA A 82 39.83 -9.85 -13.24
N ASP A 83 40.64 -9.94 -12.21
CA ASP A 83 40.97 -11.22 -11.54
C ASP A 83 40.15 -11.41 -10.26
N LYS A 84 39.03 -12.09 -10.42
CA LYS A 84 38.13 -12.44 -9.32
C LYS A 84 38.72 -13.32 -8.24
N ASN A 85 39.87 -14.01 -8.53
CA ASN A 85 40.49 -14.95 -7.56
C ASN A 85 41.33 -14.23 -6.50
N GLN A 86 41.55 -12.92 -6.64
CA GLN A 86 42.34 -12.11 -5.70
C GLN A 86 41.48 -11.35 -4.69
N VAL A 87 40.16 -11.51 -4.73
CA VAL A 87 39.20 -10.77 -3.90
C VAL A 87 38.24 -11.72 -3.20
N ASP A 88 37.67 -11.27 -2.07
CA ASP A 88 36.68 -12.05 -1.30
C ASP A 88 35.26 -11.90 -1.88
N VAL A 89 34.94 -10.72 -2.43
CA VAL A 89 33.67 -10.43 -3.10
C VAL A 89 33.93 -9.79 -4.45
N TYR A 90 33.26 -10.24 -5.49
CA TYR A 90 33.43 -9.71 -6.85
C TYR A 90 32.09 -9.35 -7.49
N PHE A 91 32.02 -8.11 -8.01
CA PHE A 91 30.90 -7.60 -8.78
C PHE A 91 31.28 -7.36 -10.22
N GLN A 92 30.50 -7.93 -11.13
CA GLN A 92 30.75 -7.88 -12.56
C GLN A 92 29.48 -7.49 -13.33
N LEU A 93 29.63 -6.53 -14.28
CA LEU A 93 28.63 -6.33 -15.33
C LEU A 93 28.89 -7.36 -16.43
N GLY A 94 27.85 -8.09 -16.82
CA GLY A 94 27.92 -9.13 -17.82
C GLY A 94 26.54 -9.38 -18.45
N ASN A 95 26.48 -10.21 -19.47
CA ASN A 95 25.24 -10.53 -20.13
C ASN A 95 24.52 -11.68 -19.43
N THR A 96 23.52 -11.35 -18.61
CA THR A 96 22.64 -12.30 -17.90
C THR A 96 21.29 -12.44 -18.60
N ASP A 97 21.24 -12.75 -19.89
CA ASP A 97 20.01 -12.93 -20.67
C ASP A 97 19.15 -11.67 -20.91
N GLY A 98 19.67 -10.49 -20.62
CA GLY A 98 19.20 -9.23 -21.19
C GLY A 98 18.08 -8.47 -20.46
N LYS A 99 17.45 -9.00 -19.41
CA LYS A 99 16.45 -8.26 -18.65
C LYS A 99 17.12 -7.25 -17.69
N PRO A 100 16.68 -5.97 -17.67
CA PRO A 100 17.14 -5.01 -16.65
C PRO A 100 16.87 -5.53 -15.23
N GLY A 101 17.86 -5.39 -14.34
CA GLY A 101 17.73 -5.83 -12.93
C GLY A 101 18.02 -7.31 -12.68
N SER A 102 18.32 -8.12 -13.72
CA SER A 102 18.69 -9.53 -13.55
C SER A 102 20.11 -9.71 -13.02
N TYR A 103 20.32 -10.79 -12.25
CA TYR A 103 21.62 -11.13 -11.68
C TYR A 103 21.79 -12.64 -11.43
N LYS A 104 23.06 -13.03 -11.34
CA LYS A 104 23.50 -14.33 -10.83
C LYS A 104 24.37 -14.07 -9.60
N LEU A 105 24.06 -14.75 -8.50
CA LEU A 105 24.82 -14.69 -7.26
C LEU A 105 25.31 -16.09 -6.90
N GLN A 106 26.58 -16.22 -6.68
CA GLN A 106 27.20 -17.43 -6.14
C GLN A 106 27.93 -17.08 -4.84
N SER A 107 27.58 -17.75 -3.76
CA SER A 107 28.27 -17.71 -2.49
C SER A 107 28.85 -19.08 -2.20
N THR A 108 30.14 -19.14 -1.87
CA THR A 108 30.87 -20.35 -1.41
C THR A 108 31.57 -20.02 -0.10
N PRO A 109 32.15 -20.98 0.62
CA PRO A 109 32.98 -20.69 1.81
C PRO A 109 34.17 -19.76 1.53
N GLU A 110 34.63 -19.68 0.29
CA GLU A 110 35.84 -18.94 -0.10
C GLU A 110 35.53 -17.55 -0.67
N PHE A 111 34.43 -17.38 -1.41
CA PHE A 111 34.14 -16.15 -2.13
C PHE A 111 32.64 -15.91 -2.36
N ILE A 112 32.28 -14.65 -2.65
CA ILE A 112 30.99 -14.25 -3.22
C ILE A 112 31.25 -13.67 -4.62
N GLN A 113 30.51 -14.12 -5.63
CA GLN A 113 30.50 -13.56 -6.96
C GLN A 113 29.10 -13.13 -7.37
N VAL A 114 29.00 -11.93 -7.93
CA VAL A 114 27.77 -11.40 -8.53
C VAL A 114 28.06 -11.00 -9.96
N GLU A 115 27.26 -11.52 -10.89
CA GLU A 115 27.20 -11.08 -12.28
C GLU A 115 25.80 -10.53 -12.56
N ALA A 116 25.69 -9.31 -13.07
CA ALA A 116 24.43 -8.68 -13.34
C ALA A 116 24.42 -7.99 -14.70
N ASN A 117 23.21 -7.84 -15.29
CA ASN A 117 23.04 -7.20 -16.56
C ASN A 117 23.33 -5.70 -16.51
N ASP A 118 23.01 -5.06 -15.40
CA ASP A 118 23.14 -3.62 -15.16
C ASP A 118 23.36 -3.29 -13.68
N TYR A 119 23.48 -2.00 -13.38
CA TYR A 119 23.62 -1.50 -12.01
C TYR A 119 22.48 -1.92 -11.09
N SER A 120 21.24 -1.90 -11.56
CA SER A 120 20.04 -2.31 -10.80
C SER A 120 20.10 -3.79 -10.39
N GLY A 121 20.66 -4.66 -11.26
CA GLY A 121 20.89 -6.07 -10.95
C GLY A 121 21.94 -6.25 -9.84
N ILE A 122 23.01 -5.45 -9.84
CA ILE A 122 24.02 -5.47 -8.75
C ILE A 122 23.35 -5.09 -7.42
N ILE A 123 22.53 -4.02 -7.40
CA ILE A 123 21.80 -3.61 -6.20
C ILE A 123 20.84 -4.70 -5.73
N SER A 124 20.13 -5.33 -6.64
CA SER A 124 19.20 -6.45 -6.34
C SER A 124 19.94 -7.63 -5.70
N ALA A 125 21.15 -7.94 -6.18
CA ALA A 125 22.01 -8.95 -5.58
C ALA A 125 22.52 -8.55 -4.19
N ILE A 126 22.92 -7.29 -3.98
CA ILE A 126 23.33 -6.75 -2.68
C ILE A 126 22.15 -6.85 -1.68
N THR A 127 20.95 -6.51 -2.11
CA THR A 127 19.73 -6.67 -1.32
C THR A 127 19.50 -8.14 -0.93
N THR A 128 19.73 -9.07 -1.85
CA THR A 128 19.64 -10.50 -1.57
C THR A 128 20.72 -10.92 -0.56
N ILE A 129 21.96 -10.46 -0.69
CA ILE A 129 23.03 -10.68 0.31
C ILE A 129 22.59 -10.16 1.69
N ARG A 130 21.99 -8.94 1.77
CA ARG A 130 21.46 -8.38 3.01
C ARG A 130 20.39 -9.26 3.64
N GLN A 131 19.49 -9.86 2.85
CA GLN A 131 18.45 -10.76 3.36
C GLN A 131 19.00 -12.15 3.74
N LEU A 132 20.08 -12.64 3.11
CA LEU A 132 20.80 -13.85 3.52
C LEU A 132 21.56 -13.68 4.84
N LEU A 133 21.97 -12.43 5.17
CA LEU A 133 22.55 -12.11 6.47
C LEU A 133 21.47 -12.21 7.56
N PRO A 134 21.82 -12.65 8.78
CA PRO A 134 20.88 -12.63 9.90
C PRO A 134 20.40 -11.21 10.21
N ALA A 135 19.18 -11.10 10.76
CA ALA A 135 18.56 -9.82 11.06
C ALA A 135 19.42 -8.92 11.96
N GLU A 136 20.26 -9.52 12.80
CA GLU A 136 21.18 -8.85 13.73
C GLU A 136 22.22 -7.98 13.04
N ILE A 137 22.42 -8.09 11.71
CA ILE A 137 23.26 -7.17 10.92
C ILE A 137 22.77 -5.72 11.02
N GLU A 138 21.48 -5.50 11.26
CA GLU A 138 20.87 -4.18 11.40
C GLU A 138 21.19 -3.53 12.75
N ILE A 139 21.72 -4.27 13.74
CA ILE A 139 22.13 -3.70 15.04
C ILE A 139 23.36 -2.82 14.85
N GLN A 140 23.21 -1.54 15.14
CA GLN A 140 24.32 -0.60 15.01
C GLN A 140 25.29 -0.69 16.20
N GLY A 141 26.58 -0.47 15.93
CA GLY A 141 27.64 -0.34 16.95
C GLY A 141 28.09 -1.65 17.60
N VAL A 142 27.60 -2.81 17.16
CA VAL A 142 28.01 -4.14 17.66
C VAL A 142 28.92 -4.79 16.62
N LYS A 143 30.21 -4.97 16.97
CA LYS A 143 31.14 -5.72 16.12
C LYS A 143 30.96 -7.21 16.35
N GLN A 144 30.47 -7.92 15.35
CA GLN A 144 30.20 -9.35 15.40
C GLN A 144 30.56 -10.00 14.05
N THR A 145 30.95 -11.28 14.07
CA THR A 145 31.18 -12.04 12.86
C THR A 145 29.84 -12.54 12.30
N TYR A 146 29.61 -12.31 11.01
CA TYR A 146 28.44 -12.77 10.29
C TYR A 146 28.81 -13.70 9.14
N SER A 147 27.86 -14.53 8.75
CA SER A 147 28.01 -15.41 7.59
C SER A 147 26.71 -15.50 6.81
N ILE A 148 26.82 -15.82 5.53
CA ILE A 148 25.68 -16.20 4.69
C ILE A 148 25.86 -17.65 4.21
N PRO A 149 24.79 -18.42 4.00
CA PRO A 149 24.87 -19.77 3.46
C PRO A 149 25.51 -19.78 2.08
N ALA A 150 26.17 -20.86 1.74
CA ALA A 150 26.64 -21.11 0.38
C ALA A 150 25.41 -21.38 -0.50
N VAL A 151 25.21 -20.56 -1.53
CA VAL A 151 24.05 -20.61 -2.42
C VAL A 151 24.44 -20.30 -3.86
N GLN A 152 23.63 -20.79 -4.79
CA GLN A 152 23.59 -20.31 -6.16
C GLN A 152 22.18 -19.79 -6.45
N ILE A 153 22.09 -18.51 -6.88
CA ILE A 153 20.83 -17.82 -7.18
C ILE A 153 20.93 -17.26 -8.59
N GLU A 154 19.90 -17.53 -9.40
CA GLU A 154 19.66 -16.82 -10.65
C GLU A 154 18.31 -16.11 -10.50
N ASP A 155 18.28 -14.82 -10.80
CA ASP A 155 17.13 -14.00 -10.47
C ASP A 155 16.92 -12.86 -11.47
N ALA A 156 15.66 -12.52 -11.71
CA ALA A 156 15.26 -11.47 -12.63
C ALA A 156 13.87 -10.94 -12.28
N PRO A 157 13.62 -9.63 -12.40
CA PRO A 157 12.31 -9.08 -12.16
C PRO A 157 11.31 -9.44 -13.28
N ARG A 158 10.05 -9.64 -12.89
CA ARG A 158 8.93 -9.78 -13.82
C ARG A 158 8.67 -8.46 -14.56
N PHE A 159 8.61 -7.35 -13.80
CA PHE A 159 8.35 -6.01 -14.33
C PHE A 159 9.57 -5.10 -14.20
N GLU A 160 9.75 -4.24 -15.21
CA GLU A 160 10.78 -3.19 -15.20
C GLU A 160 10.43 -2.07 -14.20
N TRP A 161 9.14 -1.65 -14.16
CA TRP A 161 8.64 -0.65 -13.21
C TRP A 161 8.11 -1.35 -11.94
N ARG A 162 8.74 -1.06 -10.80
CA ARG A 162 8.34 -1.54 -9.49
C ARG A 162 8.26 -0.33 -8.56
N GLY A 163 7.09 0.30 -8.56
CA GLY A 163 6.93 1.67 -8.06
C GLY A 163 6.32 1.76 -6.66
N PHE A 164 6.65 2.86 -6.00
CA PHE A 164 5.96 3.34 -4.81
C PHE A 164 5.85 4.86 -4.86
N MET A 165 4.64 5.40 -4.69
CA MET A 165 4.35 6.83 -4.63
C MET A 165 4.19 7.27 -3.17
N LEU A 166 4.82 8.39 -2.84
CA LEU A 166 4.68 9.08 -1.56
C LEU A 166 4.14 10.49 -1.77
N ASP A 167 2.98 10.76 -1.19
CA ASP A 167 2.42 12.11 -1.11
C ASP A 167 3.13 12.92 -0.02
N ALA A 168 3.87 13.93 -0.42
CA ALA A 168 4.53 14.89 0.47
C ALA A 168 3.75 16.21 0.61
N SER A 169 2.66 16.38 -0.15
CA SER A 169 1.88 17.61 -0.18
C SER A 169 0.87 17.69 0.96
N ARG A 170 0.03 16.66 1.15
CA ARG A 170 -1.01 16.68 2.20
C ARG A 170 -0.37 16.66 3.57
N HIS A 171 0.62 15.79 3.79
CA HIS A 171 1.54 15.88 4.93
C HIS A 171 3.00 15.87 4.46
N PHE A 172 3.83 16.71 5.08
CA PHE A 172 5.22 16.91 4.69
C PHE A 172 6.14 15.87 5.35
N TRP A 173 7.12 15.37 4.61
CA TRP A 173 8.17 14.46 5.06
C TRP A 173 9.53 15.12 4.90
N ASN A 174 10.33 15.20 5.96
CA ASN A 174 11.68 15.71 5.83
C ASN A 174 12.58 14.72 5.05
N LYS A 175 13.76 15.15 4.64
CA LYS A 175 14.66 14.34 3.81
C LYS A 175 15.07 13.01 4.43
N ASP A 176 15.20 12.93 5.76
CA ASP A 176 15.56 11.69 6.44
C ASP A 176 14.38 10.70 6.47
N GLU A 177 13.14 11.20 6.61
CA GLU A 177 11.92 10.41 6.48
C GLU A 177 11.77 9.85 5.06
N VAL A 178 12.08 10.66 4.03
CA VAL A 178 12.05 10.19 2.62
C VAL A 178 13.14 9.13 2.39
N LYS A 179 14.35 9.32 2.88
CA LYS A 179 15.42 8.32 2.80
C LYS A 179 15.06 7.01 3.49
N HIS A 180 14.36 7.07 4.62
CA HIS A 180 13.87 5.87 5.29
C HIS A 180 12.89 5.07 4.41
N VAL A 181 11.99 5.73 3.69
CA VAL A 181 11.11 5.08 2.71
C VAL A 181 11.93 4.45 1.58
N LEU A 182 12.94 5.16 1.06
CA LEU A 182 13.85 4.62 0.03
C LEU A 182 14.63 3.39 0.51
N ASP A 183 15.02 3.33 1.79
CA ASP A 183 15.66 2.16 2.39
C ASP A 183 14.72 0.94 2.43
N LEU A 184 13.44 1.15 2.79
CA LEU A 184 12.42 0.08 2.75
C LEU A 184 12.14 -0.37 1.32
N MET A 185 12.05 0.55 0.36
CA MET A 185 11.90 0.23 -1.06
C MET A 185 13.08 -0.62 -1.57
N SER A 186 14.31 -0.20 -1.26
CA SER A 186 15.53 -0.91 -1.67
C SER A 186 15.60 -2.31 -1.06
N LEU A 187 15.23 -2.49 0.22
CA LEU A 187 15.23 -3.78 0.91
C LEU A 187 14.34 -4.81 0.21
N TYR A 188 13.33 -4.37 -0.53
CA TYR A 188 12.40 -5.23 -1.27
C TYR A 188 12.45 -5.03 -2.79
N LYS A 189 13.59 -4.57 -3.31
CA LYS A 189 13.87 -4.46 -4.76
C LYS A 189 12.88 -3.59 -5.55
N LEU A 190 12.19 -2.63 -4.91
CA LEU A 190 11.46 -1.58 -5.61
C LEU A 190 12.45 -0.56 -6.18
N ASN A 191 12.19 -0.04 -7.38
CA ASN A 191 13.17 0.75 -8.12
C ASN A 191 12.66 2.07 -8.70
N LYS A 192 11.40 2.43 -8.47
CA LYS A 192 10.78 3.68 -8.95
C LYS A 192 10.11 4.38 -7.78
N PHE A 193 10.67 5.51 -7.37
CA PHE A 193 10.10 6.37 -6.34
C PHE A 193 9.33 7.51 -6.99
N HIS A 194 8.01 7.43 -7.00
CA HIS A 194 7.13 8.49 -7.47
C HIS A 194 6.90 9.47 -6.32
N TRP A 195 7.39 10.70 -6.47
CA TRP A 195 7.37 11.70 -5.41
C TRP A 195 6.35 12.79 -5.74
N HIS A 196 5.17 12.71 -5.11
CA HIS A 196 4.10 13.69 -5.26
C HIS A 196 4.41 14.93 -4.43
N LEU A 197 4.93 15.98 -5.10
CA LEU A 197 5.55 17.13 -4.46
C LEU A 197 4.59 18.32 -4.31
N THR A 198 3.47 18.35 -5.02
CA THR A 198 2.55 19.49 -5.01
C THR A 198 1.12 19.06 -5.13
N ASP A 199 0.25 19.70 -4.34
CA ASP A 199 -1.20 19.55 -4.36
C ASP A 199 -1.85 20.79 -3.72
N ASP A 200 -3.16 20.77 -3.51
CA ASP A 200 -3.96 21.87 -2.92
C ASP A 200 -3.48 22.31 -1.52
N GLN A 201 -2.96 21.33 -0.73
CA GLN A 201 -2.60 21.56 0.67
C GLN A 201 -1.16 22.01 0.86
N GLY A 202 -0.31 21.89 -0.15
CA GLY A 202 1.08 22.34 -0.01
C GLY A 202 1.92 22.19 -1.26
N TRP A 203 2.81 23.14 -1.45
CA TRP A 203 3.86 23.12 -2.46
C TRP A 203 5.20 22.78 -1.82
N ARG A 204 5.85 21.68 -2.20
CA ARG A 204 6.99 21.15 -1.44
C ARG A 204 8.36 21.28 -2.12
N ILE A 205 8.42 21.72 -3.36
CA ILE A 205 9.66 21.88 -4.11
C ILE A 205 10.03 23.36 -4.26
N GLU A 206 11.27 23.73 -3.91
CA GLU A 206 11.79 25.06 -4.16
C GLU A 206 11.86 25.34 -5.67
N ILE A 207 11.30 26.50 -6.08
CA ILE A 207 11.41 27.04 -7.43
C ILE A 207 11.96 28.46 -7.30
N GLU A 208 13.23 28.66 -7.66
CA GLU A 208 13.96 29.91 -7.46
C GLU A 208 13.22 31.10 -8.11
N LYS A 209 12.65 30.87 -9.29
CA LYS A 209 11.90 31.90 -10.01
C LYS A 209 10.60 32.31 -9.30
N TYR A 210 10.03 31.44 -8.46
CA TYR A 210 8.72 31.68 -7.81
C TYR A 210 8.79 31.42 -6.30
N PRO A 211 9.52 32.25 -5.52
CA PRO A 211 9.82 31.96 -4.11
C PRO A 211 8.61 31.86 -3.20
N LEU A 212 7.50 32.54 -3.52
CA LEU A 212 6.27 32.46 -2.72
C LEU A 212 5.66 31.06 -2.68
N LEU A 213 6.00 30.19 -3.63
CA LEU A 213 5.57 28.80 -3.63
C LEU A 213 6.01 28.05 -2.38
N THR A 214 7.22 28.33 -1.89
CA THR A 214 7.77 27.69 -0.68
C THR A 214 7.76 28.58 0.54
N GLU A 215 7.93 29.89 0.40
CA GLU A 215 7.84 30.82 1.52
C GLU A 215 6.46 30.83 2.17
N LYS A 216 5.41 30.71 1.36
CA LYS A 216 3.98 30.74 1.76
C LYS A 216 3.22 29.49 1.36
N GLY A 217 3.32 29.05 0.09
CA GLY A 217 2.54 27.93 -0.44
C GLY A 217 2.89 26.58 0.18
N ALA A 218 4.05 26.45 0.84
CA ALA A 218 4.43 25.28 1.60
C ALA A 218 3.83 25.23 3.03
N TRP A 219 3.10 26.27 3.44
CA TRP A 219 2.62 26.44 4.81
C TRP A 219 1.13 26.72 4.84
N ARG A 220 0.39 26.02 5.68
CA ARG A 220 -1.06 26.17 5.83
C ARG A 220 -1.50 26.16 7.28
N LYS A 221 -2.65 26.77 7.58
CA LYS A 221 -3.34 26.55 8.86
C LYS A 221 -3.82 25.09 8.94
N PHE A 222 -4.03 24.61 10.16
CA PHE A 222 -4.60 23.28 10.36
C PHE A 222 -5.95 23.17 9.65
N ASN A 223 -6.07 22.19 8.79
CA ASN A 223 -7.28 21.89 8.01
C ASN A 223 -8.12 20.78 8.67
N THR A 224 -9.10 20.25 7.93
CA THR A 224 -9.96 19.17 8.40
C THR A 224 -9.18 17.88 8.60
N HIS A 225 -8.22 17.57 7.72
CA HIS A 225 -7.40 16.35 7.83
C HIS A 225 -6.58 16.33 9.13
N ASP A 226 -5.92 17.46 9.45
CA ASP A 226 -5.14 17.57 10.69
C ASP A 226 -6.03 17.37 11.93
N ARG A 227 -7.21 18.02 11.94
CA ARG A 227 -8.16 17.90 13.05
C ARG A 227 -8.70 16.48 13.21
N THR A 228 -8.97 15.80 12.10
CA THR A 228 -9.37 14.39 12.09
C THR A 228 -8.24 13.51 12.66
N CYS A 229 -6.99 13.72 12.23
CA CYS A 229 -5.84 12.99 12.80
C CYS A 229 -5.75 13.20 14.32
N MET A 230 -5.87 14.44 14.79
CA MET A 230 -5.81 14.75 16.23
C MET A 230 -6.98 14.12 17.02
N ALA A 231 -8.19 14.07 16.44
CA ALA A 231 -9.34 13.41 17.05
C ALA A 231 -9.09 11.89 17.15
N ARG A 232 -8.61 11.26 16.07
CA ARG A 232 -8.26 9.83 16.06
C ARG A 232 -7.15 9.49 17.05
N ALA A 233 -6.17 10.38 17.24
CA ALA A 233 -5.12 10.17 18.25
C ALA A 233 -5.71 9.97 19.66
N ILE A 234 -6.78 10.69 19.98
CA ILE A 234 -7.47 10.63 21.27
C ILE A 234 -8.40 9.39 21.32
N GLU A 235 -9.22 9.20 20.30
CA GLU A 235 -10.23 8.14 20.24
C GLU A 235 -9.62 6.75 20.21
N GLU A 236 -8.52 6.59 19.46
CA GLU A 236 -7.82 5.32 19.31
C GLU A 236 -6.69 5.11 20.32
N ASP A 237 -6.42 6.09 21.21
CA ASP A 237 -5.23 6.13 22.09
C ASP A 237 -3.96 5.81 21.28
N ASN A 238 -3.79 6.50 20.16
CA ASN A 238 -2.75 6.21 19.17
C ASN A 238 -1.97 7.47 18.79
N THR A 239 -0.74 7.58 19.30
CA THR A 239 0.14 8.72 19.04
C THR A 239 0.62 8.82 17.60
N ASP A 240 0.43 7.78 16.77
CA ASP A 240 0.82 7.79 15.36
C ASP A 240 -0.01 8.77 14.52
N PHE A 241 -1.12 9.29 15.08
CA PHE A 241 -1.95 10.34 14.47
C PHE A 241 -1.66 11.76 14.98
N LEU A 242 -0.70 11.94 15.87
CA LEU A 242 -0.34 13.28 16.36
C LEU A 242 0.47 14.06 15.31
N ILE A 243 0.12 15.33 15.11
CA ILE A 243 0.89 16.20 14.21
C ILE A 243 2.27 16.48 14.82
N PRO A 244 3.38 16.19 14.09
CA PRO A 244 4.74 16.39 14.63
C PRO A 244 5.05 17.87 14.84
N GLU A 245 5.54 18.23 16.04
CA GLU A 245 5.87 19.61 16.40
C GLU A 245 6.94 20.24 15.51
N ASN A 246 7.90 19.46 15.02
CA ASN A 246 8.98 19.92 14.14
C ASN A 246 8.50 20.31 12.73
N LYS A 247 7.25 20.06 12.40
CA LYS A 247 6.58 20.48 11.14
C LYS A 247 5.64 21.69 11.36
N ILE A 248 5.68 22.28 12.55
CA ILE A 248 4.83 23.41 12.94
C ILE A 248 5.70 24.67 13.11
N ARG A 249 5.20 25.80 12.62
CA ARG A 249 5.77 27.13 12.91
C ARG A 249 4.68 28.09 13.35
N ILE A 250 5.04 29.08 14.14
CA ILE A 250 4.13 30.19 14.54
C ILE A 250 4.57 31.44 13.80
N VAL A 251 3.67 32.02 13.02
CA VAL A 251 3.90 33.24 12.25
C VAL A 251 2.78 34.22 12.55
N GLU A 252 3.10 35.39 13.08
CA GLU A 252 2.14 36.45 13.42
C GLU A 252 0.96 35.98 14.32
N GLY A 253 1.21 34.98 15.16
CA GLY A 253 0.22 34.39 16.06
C GLY A 253 -0.58 33.21 15.45
N ASP A 254 -0.46 32.96 14.16
CA ASP A 254 -1.04 31.78 13.50
C ASP A 254 -0.14 30.55 13.64
N THR A 255 -0.75 29.42 13.94
CA THR A 255 -0.07 28.10 13.92
C THR A 255 -0.15 27.52 12.52
N LEU A 256 1.00 27.33 11.88
CA LEU A 256 1.09 26.82 10.52
C LEU A 256 1.81 25.47 10.50
N TYR A 257 1.25 24.54 9.72
CA TYR A 257 1.87 23.25 9.37
C TYR A 257 2.50 23.30 8.00
N GLY A 258 3.65 22.67 7.82
CA GLY A 258 4.27 22.56 6.50
C GLY A 258 5.76 22.22 6.51
N GLY A 259 6.39 22.52 5.38
CA GLY A 259 7.77 22.28 5.07
C GLY A 259 7.98 22.19 3.57
N TYR A 260 9.24 22.23 3.11
CA TYR A 260 9.59 22.08 1.70
C TYR A 260 11.03 21.58 1.57
N TYR A 261 11.38 21.15 0.37
CA TYR A 261 12.73 20.71 0.00
C TYR A 261 13.44 21.80 -0.77
N THR A 262 14.66 22.14 -0.33
CA THR A 262 15.58 22.97 -1.10
C THR A 262 16.15 22.19 -2.29
N HIS A 263 16.76 22.87 -3.27
CA HIS A 263 17.46 22.20 -4.35
C HIS A 263 18.54 21.24 -3.84
N ASP A 264 19.23 21.57 -2.75
CA ASP A 264 20.27 20.72 -2.16
C ASP A 264 19.66 19.48 -1.49
N ASP A 265 18.52 19.61 -0.80
CA ASP A 265 17.79 18.46 -0.24
C ASP A 265 17.36 17.48 -1.33
N ILE A 266 16.85 18.00 -2.46
CA ILE A 266 16.43 17.18 -3.61
C ILE A 266 17.63 16.46 -4.22
N LYS A 267 18.74 17.17 -4.49
CA LYS A 267 19.96 16.55 -5.02
C LYS A 267 20.50 15.46 -4.09
N GLU A 268 20.47 15.68 -2.78
CA GLU A 268 20.88 14.70 -1.78
C GLU A 268 19.97 13.44 -1.83
N ILE A 269 18.64 13.61 -1.89
CA ILE A 269 17.68 12.50 -1.98
C ILE A 269 17.85 11.74 -3.30
N VAL A 270 17.99 12.44 -4.43
CA VAL A 270 18.19 11.82 -5.75
C VAL A 270 19.48 11.00 -5.78
N ALA A 271 20.58 11.54 -5.23
CA ALA A 271 21.83 10.79 -5.15
C ALA A 271 21.73 9.56 -4.24
N TYR A 272 21.04 9.69 -3.11
CA TYR A 272 20.78 8.61 -2.17
C TYR A 272 19.94 7.48 -2.80
N ALA A 273 18.89 7.84 -3.54
CA ALA A 273 18.07 6.91 -4.30
C ALA A 273 18.87 6.19 -5.40
N ALA A 274 19.65 6.95 -6.17
CA ALA A 274 20.48 6.40 -7.25
C ALA A 274 21.50 5.37 -6.74
N GLN A 275 22.11 5.60 -5.57
CA GLN A 275 23.00 4.62 -4.92
C GLN A 275 22.29 3.29 -4.64
N ARG A 276 20.97 3.32 -4.38
CA ARG A 276 20.11 2.18 -4.12
C ARG A 276 19.41 1.61 -5.36
N GLY A 277 19.80 2.08 -6.56
CA GLY A 277 19.19 1.65 -7.83
C GLY A 277 17.75 2.10 -8.00
N ILE A 278 17.37 3.21 -7.35
CA ILE A 278 16.02 3.78 -7.40
C ILE A 278 16.06 5.06 -8.23
N ASP A 279 15.24 5.11 -9.28
CA ASP A 279 14.97 6.35 -10.01
C ASP A 279 13.88 7.15 -9.30
N VAL A 280 14.06 8.47 -9.22
CA VAL A 280 13.08 9.38 -8.64
C VAL A 280 12.27 10.05 -9.75
N ILE A 281 10.95 9.87 -9.69
CA ILE A 281 9.99 10.46 -10.61
C ILE A 281 9.27 11.58 -9.86
N PRO A 282 9.61 12.86 -10.09
CA PRO A 282 8.89 13.97 -9.48
C PRO A 282 7.52 14.13 -10.11
N GLU A 283 6.52 14.44 -9.28
CA GLU A 283 5.23 14.91 -9.73
C GLU A 283 5.00 16.35 -9.31
N VAL A 284 4.65 17.18 -10.28
CA VAL A 284 4.05 18.50 -10.09
C VAL A 284 2.71 18.46 -10.80
N ASP A 285 1.66 18.29 -10.01
CA ASP A 285 0.32 18.09 -10.55
C ASP A 285 -0.25 19.35 -11.18
N MET A 286 -0.77 19.20 -12.40
CA MET A 286 -1.48 20.24 -13.13
C MET A 286 -2.30 19.65 -14.28
N PRO A 287 -3.39 20.27 -14.66
CA PRO A 287 -3.85 21.64 -14.33
C PRO A 287 -4.72 21.72 -13.07
N GLY A 288 -5.19 20.59 -12.52
CA GLY A 288 -5.89 20.45 -11.23
C GLY A 288 -4.94 20.49 -10.05
N HIS A 289 -5.45 20.31 -8.84
CA HIS A 289 -4.68 20.17 -7.59
C HIS A 289 -3.61 21.26 -7.37
N PHE A 290 -3.92 22.50 -7.77
CA PHE A 290 -2.96 23.60 -7.87
C PHE A 290 -3.22 24.75 -6.91
N LEU A 291 -4.11 24.55 -5.91
CA LEU A 291 -4.59 25.64 -5.04
C LEU A 291 -3.47 26.25 -4.19
N ALA A 292 -2.47 25.46 -3.76
CA ALA A 292 -1.32 25.98 -3.03
C ALA A 292 -0.56 27.06 -3.83
N ALA A 293 -0.37 26.84 -5.13
CA ALA A 293 0.28 27.80 -6.03
C ALA A 293 -0.63 28.98 -6.39
N ILE A 294 -1.89 28.70 -6.77
CA ILE A 294 -2.86 29.73 -7.16
C ILE A 294 -3.12 30.73 -6.02
N SER A 295 -3.11 30.26 -4.78
CA SER A 295 -3.28 31.12 -3.59
C SER A 295 -2.16 32.15 -3.44
N GLN A 296 -0.95 31.86 -3.96
CA GLN A 296 0.20 32.75 -3.92
C GLN A 296 0.35 33.58 -5.21
N TYR A 297 -0.09 33.03 -6.34
CA TYR A 297 -0.05 33.64 -7.66
C TYR A 297 -1.46 33.61 -8.29
N PRO A 298 -2.39 34.47 -7.83
CA PRO A 298 -3.80 34.45 -8.24
C PRO A 298 -4.04 34.60 -9.74
N ASP A 299 -3.10 35.23 -10.44
CA ASP A 299 -3.14 35.38 -11.90
C ASP A 299 -3.08 34.07 -12.68
N LEU A 300 -2.66 32.97 -12.03
CA LEU A 300 -2.64 31.64 -12.66
C LEU A 300 -4.04 31.06 -12.85
N ALA A 301 -5.01 31.44 -12.03
CA ALA A 301 -6.39 30.97 -12.13
C ALA A 301 -7.23 31.77 -13.13
N CYS A 302 -8.41 31.29 -13.44
CA CYS A 302 -9.46 32.08 -14.09
C CYS A 302 -9.90 33.21 -13.18
N ASP A 303 -10.10 34.40 -13.75
CA ASP A 303 -10.33 35.65 -12.99
C ASP A 303 -11.52 35.53 -12.02
N GLY A 304 -11.25 35.77 -10.72
CA GLY A 304 -12.23 35.71 -9.64
C GLY A 304 -12.73 34.35 -9.21
N LEU A 305 -12.10 33.26 -9.72
CA LEU A 305 -12.51 31.88 -9.47
C LEU A 305 -11.37 31.11 -8.79
N ILE A 306 -11.15 31.38 -7.48
CA ILE A 306 -10.14 30.70 -6.67
C ILE A 306 -10.84 30.04 -5.48
N GLY A 307 -10.53 28.78 -5.24
CA GLY A 307 -11.06 28.01 -4.12
C GLY A 307 -11.58 26.64 -4.57
N TRP A 308 -12.41 26.04 -3.75
CA TRP A 308 -13.09 24.78 -4.08
C TRP A 308 -14.27 25.03 -5.02
N GLY A 309 -14.39 24.18 -6.06
CA GLY A 309 -15.53 24.12 -6.96
C GLY A 309 -16.66 23.24 -6.41
N GLU A 310 -17.40 22.58 -7.29
CA GLU A 310 -18.46 21.63 -6.88
C GLU A 310 -17.87 20.33 -6.34
N THR A 311 -16.76 19.87 -6.93
CA THR A 311 -16.13 18.59 -6.60
C THR A 311 -14.65 18.76 -6.24
N PHE A 312 -13.90 19.54 -7.03
CA PHE A 312 -12.45 19.71 -6.88
C PHE A 312 -12.07 21.17 -6.75
N SER A 313 -10.79 21.42 -6.50
CA SER A 313 -10.25 22.78 -6.40
C SER A 313 -10.18 23.47 -7.78
N SER A 314 -10.05 24.78 -7.76
CA SER A 314 -9.89 25.60 -8.98
C SER A 314 -8.60 25.21 -9.71
N PRO A 315 -8.68 24.83 -10.98
CA PRO A 315 -7.49 24.56 -11.80
C PRO A 315 -6.84 25.86 -12.27
N ILE A 316 -5.62 25.77 -12.79
CA ILE A 316 -4.97 26.87 -13.52
C ILE A 316 -5.78 27.26 -14.77
N CYS A 317 -5.51 28.45 -15.30
CA CYS A 317 -6.19 28.97 -16.49
C CYS A 317 -5.38 28.73 -17.76
N PRO A 318 -5.64 27.69 -18.56
CA PRO A 318 -4.89 27.43 -19.80
C PRO A 318 -5.21 28.47 -20.92
N GLY A 319 -6.16 29.34 -20.69
CA GLY A 319 -6.46 30.46 -21.60
C GLY A 319 -5.44 31.62 -21.55
N LYS A 320 -4.58 31.66 -20.52
CA LYS A 320 -3.55 32.69 -20.34
C LYS A 320 -2.16 32.19 -20.75
N ASP A 321 -1.46 32.91 -21.64
CA ASP A 321 -0.09 32.55 -22.04
C ASP A 321 0.89 32.64 -20.85
N ALA A 322 0.70 33.59 -19.94
CA ALA A 322 1.51 33.73 -18.73
C ALA A 322 1.40 32.50 -17.81
N THR A 323 0.23 31.85 -17.74
CA THR A 323 0.06 30.61 -16.99
C THR A 323 0.85 29.44 -17.61
N LEU A 324 0.82 29.34 -18.96
CA LEU A 324 1.62 28.34 -19.68
C LEU A 324 3.13 28.57 -19.49
N GLU A 325 3.55 29.84 -19.48
CA GLU A 325 4.94 30.21 -19.23
C GLU A 325 5.34 29.84 -17.78
N PHE A 326 4.48 30.09 -16.80
CA PHE A 326 4.70 29.70 -15.42
C PHE A 326 4.93 28.17 -15.31
N CYS A 327 4.05 27.35 -15.89
CA CYS A 327 4.16 25.90 -15.87
C CYS A 327 5.51 25.43 -16.48
N ARG A 328 5.87 26.00 -17.64
CA ARG A 328 7.14 25.66 -18.29
C ARG A 328 8.37 26.09 -17.48
N ASN A 329 8.32 27.21 -16.77
CA ASN A 329 9.41 27.65 -15.91
C ASN A 329 9.57 26.72 -14.69
N VAL A 330 8.47 26.29 -14.08
CA VAL A 330 8.49 25.31 -13.00
C VAL A 330 9.16 24.02 -13.48
N PHE A 331 8.68 23.44 -14.57
CA PHE A 331 9.26 22.19 -15.08
C PHE A 331 10.70 22.30 -15.56
N LYS A 332 11.18 23.48 -15.99
CA LYS A 332 12.61 23.66 -16.29
C LYS A 332 13.48 23.39 -15.06
N GLU A 333 13.15 23.96 -13.92
CA GLU A 333 13.89 23.73 -12.68
C GLU A 333 13.75 22.26 -12.22
N VAL A 334 12.55 21.67 -12.34
CA VAL A 334 12.34 20.23 -12.07
C VAL A 334 13.24 19.36 -12.96
N PHE A 335 13.34 19.63 -14.25
CA PHE A 335 14.17 18.85 -15.17
C PHE A 335 15.67 18.91 -14.85
N GLU A 336 16.14 20.02 -14.30
CA GLU A 336 17.53 20.18 -13.88
C GLU A 336 17.84 19.40 -12.60
N LEU A 337 16.86 19.25 -11.71
CA LEU A 337 17.00 18.57 -10.42
C LEU A 337 16.87 17.04 -10.52
N PHE A 338 16.07 16.55 -11.46
CA PHE A 338 15.76 15.13 -11.59
C PHE A 338 16.31 14.54 -12.89
N PRO A 339 17.35 13.71 -12.83
CA PRO A 339 18.04 13.19 -14.02
C PRO A 339 17.23 12.16 -14.80
N TYR A 340 16.27 11.45 -14.16
CA TYR A 340 15.49 10.43 -14.84
C TYR A 340 14.64 11.02 -15.98
N GLU A 341 14.46 10.24 -17.04
CA GLU A 341 13.81 10.75 -18.26
C GLU A 341 12.30 10.99 -18.11
N TYR A 342 11.63 10.29 -17.20
CA TYR A 342 10.20 10.43 -16.96
C TYR A 342 9.90 11.40 -15.82
N VAL A 343 8.92 12.30 -16.06
CA VAL A 343 8.41 13.27 -15.10
C VAL A 343 6.91 13.23 -15.11
N HIS A 344 6.29 13.15 -13.94
CA HIS A 344 4.84 13.07 -13.78
C HIS A 344 4.22 14.47 -13.73
N MET A 345 3.18 14.69 -14.51
CA MET A 345 2.49 15.99 -14.59
C MET A 345 1.11 15.96 -13.91
N GLY A 346 0.68 14.82 -13.36
CA GLY A 346 -0.67 14.67 -12.81
C GLY A 346 -1.74 14.55 -13.90
N GLY A 347 -2.69 15.46 -13.94
CA GLY A 347 -3.74 15.56 -14.95
C GLY A 347 -5.11 15.05 -14.55
N ASP A 348 -5.23 14.59 -13.30
CA ASP A 348 -6.44 14.06 -12.68
C ASP A 348 -7.38 15.16 -12.17
N GLU A 349 -8.62 14.78 -11.93
CA GLU A 349 -9.65 15.48 -11.15
C GLU A 349 -9.87 16.97 -11.45
N VAL A 350 -9.73 17.39 -12.69
CA VAL A 350 -9.76 18.80 -13.12
C VAL A 350 -11.17 19.38 -13.08
N GLU A 351 -11.41 20.41 -12.24
CA GLU A 351 -12.67 21.15 -12.15
C GLU A 351 -12.85 22.11 -13.35
N LYS A 352 -13.56 21.68 -14.40
CA LYS A 352 -13.67 22.41 -15.66
C LYS A 352 -14.74 23.48 -15.70
N ASN A 353 -15.58 23.60 -14.65
CA ASN A 353 -16.67 24.59 -14.61
C ASN A 353 -16.15 26.03 -14.68
N ASN A 354 -14.97 26.28 -14.12
CA ASN A 354 -14.30 27.58 -14.20
C ASN A 354 -13.94 27.93 -15.65
N TRP A 355 -13.47 26.95 -16.43
CA TRP A 355 -13.08 27.16 -17.84
C TRP A 355 -14.27 27.45 -18.75
N LYS A 356 -15.44 26.85 -18.46
CA LYS A 356 -16.69 27.12 -19.18
C LYS A 356 -17.11 28.60 -19.10
N LYS A 357 -16.85 29.26 -17.96
CA LYS A 357 -17.22 30.63 -17.67
C LYS A 357 -16.10 31.63 -18.01
N CYS A 358 -14.87 31.22 -18.15
CA CYS A 358 -13.70 32.06 -18.34
C CYS A 358 -13.60 32.61 -19.80
N PRO A 359 -13.65 33.93 -20.06
CA PRO A 359 -13.52 34.44 -21.42
C PRO A 359 -12.20 34.09 -22.13
N ARG A 360 -11.12 33.97 -21.36
CA ARG A 360 -9.78 33.63 -21.88
C ARG A 360 -9.71 32.16 -22.31
N CYS A 361 -10.24 31.24 -21.51
CA CYS A 361 -10.35 29.84 -21.88
C CYS A 361 -11.24 29.67 -23.10
N GLN A 362 -12.40 30.35 -23.15
CA GLN A 362 -13.30 30.33 -24.29
C GLN A 362 -12.65 30.95 -25.55
N LYS A 363 -11.79 31.97 -25.41
CA LYS A 363 -11.01 32.51 -26.52
C LYS A 363 -10.00 31.47 -27.02
N ARG A 364 -9.27 30.78 -26.12
CA ARG A 364 -8.31 29.73 -26.46
C ARG A 364 -9.00 28.60 -27.24
N ILE A 365 -10.13 28.10 -26.73
CA ILE A 365 -10.95 27.08 -27.40
C ILE A 365 -11.24 27.46 -28.84
N ARG A 366 -11.70 28.71 -29.09
CA ARG A 366 -11.99 29.18 -30.48
C ARG A 366 -10.72 29.30 -31.31
N THR A 367 -9.62 29.83 -30.75
CA THR A 367 -8.36 30.04 -31.47
C THR A 367 -7.73 28.73 -31.89
N GLU A 368 -7.71 27.74 -30.99
CA GLU A 368 -7.15 26.41 -31.26
C GLU A 368 -8.15 25.46 -31.93
N LYS A 369 -9.38 25.94 -32.22
CA LYS A 369 -10.47 25.17 -32.85
C LYS A 369 -10.86 23.92 -32.06
N LEU A 370 -10.88 24.03 -30.74
CA LEU A 370 -11.31 22.97 -29.85
C LEU A 370 -12.85 22.97 -29.72
N SER A 371 -13.44 21.81 -29.43
CA SER A 371 -14.90 21.65 -29.34
C SER A 371 -15.45 21.84 -27.91
N SER A 372 -14.61 21.68 -26.89
CA SER A 372 -15.05 21.66 -25.49
C SER A 372 -13.94 22.01 -24.50
N VAL A 373 -14.28 22.11 -23.21
CA VAL A 373 -13.30 22.28 -22.12
C VAL A 373 -12.49 21.02 -21.86
N GLU A 374 -13.02 19.83 -22.17
CA GLU A 374 -12.30 18.57 -22.14
C GLU A 374 -11.17 18.59 -23.21
N GLU A 375 -11.47 19.06 -24.42
CA GLU A 375 -10.43 19.25 -25.43
C GLU A 375 -9.44 20.37 -25.07
N LEU A 376 -9.83 21.34 -24.25
CA LEU A 376 -8.90 22.35 -23.71
C LEU A 376 -7.89 21.72 -22.75
N GLN A 377 -8.31 20.77 -21.90
CA GLN A 377 -7.40 19.98 -21.08
C GLN A 377 -6.45 19.17 -21.97
N ALA A 378 -6.99 18.41 -22.91
CA ALA A 378 -6.22 17.63 -23.85
C ALA A 378 -5.19 18.47 -24.63
N TRP A 379 -5.59 19.67 -25.06
CA TRP A 379 -4.68 20.62 -25.69
C TRP A 379 -3.55 21.04 -24.75
N PHE A 380 -3.86 21.39 -23.51
CA PHE A 380 -2.86 21.76 -22.50
C PHE A 380 -1.86 20.63 -22.25
N VAL A 381 -2.35 19.41 -22.04
CA VAL A 381 -1.52 18.23 -21.81
C VAL A 381 -0.57 17.97 -22.99
N ARG A 382 -1.08 18.03 -24.25
CA ARG A 382 -0.25 17.90 -25.46
C ARG A 382 0.76 19.03 -25.62
N ASP A 383 0.42 20.26 -25.23
CA ASP A 383 1.36 21.39 -25.27
C ASP A 383 2.50 21.20 -24.29
N MET A 384 2.19 20.70 -23.09
CA MET A 384 3.21 20.36 -22.09
C MET A 384 4.03 19.13 -22.50
N GLU A 385 3.44 18.10 -23.11
CA GLU A 385 4.19 16.96 -23.64
C GLU A 385 5.26 17.40 -24.65
N LYS A 386 4.89 18.27 -25.61
CA LYS A 386 5.84 18.85 -26.57
C LYS A 386 6.98 19.59 -25.88
N PHE A 387 6.65 20.30 -24.81
CA PHE A 387 7.65 21.01 -24.01
C PHE A 387 8.59 20.02 -23.29
N PHE A 388 8.08 18.93 -22.74
CA PHE A 388 8.87 17.86 -22.12
C PHE A 388 9.81 17.24 -23.15
N GLN A 389 9.30 16.82 -24.29
CA GLN A 389 10.09 16.23 -25.37
C GLN A 389 11.19 17.18 -25.87
N ALA A 390 10.89 18.48 -26.02
CA ALA A 390 11.86 19.48 -26.39
C ALA A 390 13.03 19.66 -25.38
N ASN A 391 12.82 19.22 -24.12
CA ASN A 391 13.82 19.23 -23.06
C ASN A 391 14.37 17.81 -22.76
N GLY A 392 14.13 16.82 -23.62
CA GLY A 392 14.63 15.45 -23.47
C GLY A 392 13.93 14.66 -22.37
N LYS A 393 12.74 15.08 -21.94
CA LYS A 393 11.93 14.40 -20.93
C LYS A 393 10.68 13.76 -21.54
N LYS A 394 10.15 12.75 -20.86
CA LYS A 394 8.92 12.03 -21.22
C LYS A 394 7.86 12.27 -20.15
N LEU A 395 6.63 12.50 -20.58
CA LEU A 395 5.52 12.79 -19.70
C LEU A 395 4.95 11.49 -19.14
N VAL A 396 4.66 11.49 -17.83
CA VAL A 396 3.76 10.53 -17.18
C VAL A 396 2.53 11.29 -16.71
N GLY A 397 1.34 10.69 -16.82
CA GLY A 397 0.11 11.26 -16.28
C GLY A 397 -0.82 10.20 -15.74
N TRP A 398 -1.76 10.63 -14.90
CA TRP A 398 -2.85 9.78 -14.44
C TRP A 398 -3.74 9.36 -15.61
N ASP A 399 -4.49 8.28 -15.48
CA ASP A 399 -5.22 7.68 -16.60
C ASP A 399 -6.35 8.54 -17.19
N GLU A 400 -6.68 9.68 -16.57
CA GLU A 400 -7.54 10.71 -17.17
C GLU A 400 -7.02 11.23 -18.49
N VAL A 401 -5.70 11.35 -18.63
CA VAL A 401 -5.08 11.90 -19.84
C VAL A 401 -4.99 10.92 -21.01
N VAL A 402 -5.39 9.66 -20.84
CA VAL A 402 -5.29 8.61 -21.86
C VAL A 402 -6.01 8.96 -23.17
N LYS A 403 -7.07 9.75 -23.09
CA LYS A 403 -7.87 10.20 -24.25
C LYS A 403 -7.37 11.51 -24.87
N ASP A 404 -6.34 12.11 -24.30
CA ASP A 404 -5.87 13.45 -24.69
C ASP A 404 -4.98 13.46 -25.95
N GLY A 405 -4.74 12.29 -26.54
CA GLY A 405 -3.97 12.17 -27.80
C GLY A 405 -2.48 12.39 -27.60
N LEU A 406 -1.94 11.92 -26.49
CA LEU A 406 -0.51 11.87 -26.21
C LEU A 406 0.22 10.89 -27.13
N SER A 407 1.50 11.10 -27.30
CA SER A 407 2.36 10.20 -28.07
C SER A 407 2.57 8.85 -27.36
N SER A 408 3.11 7.88 -28.09
CA SER A 408 3.53 6.59 -27.53
C SER A 408 4.73 6.69 -26.56
N ASP A 409 5.40 7.84 -26.50
CA ASP A 409 6.51 8.08 -25.55
C ASP A 409 6.00 8.43 -24.14
N ALA A 410 4.76 8.91 -24.02
CA ALA A 410 4.12 9.15 -22.72
C ALA A 410 3.79 7.83 -22.03
N ALA A 411 3.85 7.84 -20.69
CA ALA A 411 3.39 6.73 -19.87
C ALA A 411 2.12 7.10 -19.09
N ILE A 412 1.29 6.11 -18.83
CA ILE A 412 0.00 6.28 -18.14
C ILE A 412 0.04 5.54 -16.81
N THR A 413 -0.31 6.23 -15.73
CA THR A 413 -0.50 5.64 -14.41
C THR A 413 -1.98 5.32 -14.22
N TRP A 414 -2.35 4.05 -14.38
CA TRP A 414 -3.74 3.59 -14.29
C TRP A 414 -4.13 3.33 -12.83
N TRP A 415 -4.96 4.23 -12.27
CA TRP A 415 -5.39 4.17 -10.87
C TRP A 415 -6.89 3.88 -10.70
N ARG A 416 -7.74 4.29 -11.65
CA ARG A 416 -9.19 4.16 -11.57
C ARG A 416 -9.65 2.76 -11.93
N SER A 417 -9.86 1.88 -10.94
CA SER A 417 -10.35 0.51 -11.17
C SER A 417 -11.70 0.47 -11.92
N TRP A 418 -12.54 1.51 -11.74
CA TRP A 418 -13.83 1.65 -12.44
C TRP A 418 -13.69 2.14 -13.89
N ALA A 419 -12.58 2.79 -14.25
CA ALA A 419 -12.31 3.23 -15.62
C ALA A 419 -11.77 2.06 -16.47
N LYS A 420 -12.55 1.00 -16.62
CA LYS A 420 -12.15 -0.28 -17.23
C LYS A 420 -11.52 -0.15 -18.63
N GLU A 421 -11.82 0.93 -19.37
CA GLU A 421 -11.28 1.17 -20.72
C GLU A 421 -9.90 1.85 -20.74
N ALA A 422 -9.41 2.36 -19.59
CA ALA A 422 -8.15 3.08 -19.55
C ALA A 422 -6.96 2.20 -19.95
N LEU A 423 -6.83 1.03 -19.34
CA LEU A 423 -5.74 0.08 -19.63
C LEU A 423 -5.76 -0.42 -21.09
N PRO A 424 -6.88 -0.94 -21.65
CA PRO A 424 -6.94 -1.33 -23.05
C PRO A 424 -6.67 -0.17 -24.03
N THR A 425 -7.15 1.05 -23.72
CA THR A 425 -6.96 2.22 -24.59
C THR A 425 -5.49 2.64 -24.64
N ALA A 426 -4.83 2.79 -23.48
CA ALA A 426 -3.43 3.20 -23.41
C ALA A 426 -2.51 2.19 -24.13
N THR A 427 -2.71 0.89 -23.86
CA THR A 427 -1.90 -0.17 -24.48
C THR A 427 -2.13 -0.28 -25.99
N ALA A 428 -3.38 -0.05 -26.48
CA ALA A 428 -3.67 0.04 -27.92
C ALA A 428 -2.98 1.23 -28.60
N GLN A 429 -2.74 2.32 -27.86
CA GLN A 429 -1.97 3.48 -28.30
C GLN A 429 -0.44 3.28 -28.16
N LYS A 430 -0.01 2.09 -27.76
CA LYS A 430 1.40 1.73 -27.51
C LYS A 430 2.07 2.58 -26.43
N GLN A 431 1.28 3.09 -25.50
CA GLN A 431 1.78 3.79 -24.30
C GLN A 431 2.13 2.79 -23.22
N LYS A 432 3.22 3.02 -22.52
CA LYS A 432 3.58 2.25 -21.34
C LYS A 432 2.57 2.51 -20.22
N VAL A 433 2.11 1.46 -19.55
CA VAL A 433 1.14 1.57 -18.45
C VAL A 433 1.73 1.08 -17.15
N ILE A 434 1.62 1.92 -16.13
CA ILE A 434 1.94 1.62 -14.74
C ILE A 434 0.61 1.28 -14.04
N ALA A 435 0.43 0.03 -13.64
CA ALA A 435 -0.82 -0.42 -13.04
C ALA A 435 -0.79 -0.16 -11.51
N CYS A 436 -1.69 0.70 -11.05
CA CYS A 436 -1.89 1.00 -9.63
C CYS A 436 -3.38 1.16 -9.27
N PRO A 437 -4.28 0.23 -9.71
CA PRO A 437 -5.71 0.38 -9.43
C PRO A 437 -5.96 0.49 -7.93
N ASN A 438 -6.78 1.47 -7.55
CA ASN A 438 -6.95 1.93 -6.16
C ASN A 438 -7.38 0.84 -5.18
N GLU A 439 -8.25 -0.06 -5.59
CA GLU A 439 -8.74 -1.15 -4.75
C GLU A 439 -7.65 -2.16 -4.31
N TYR A 440 -6.48 -2.16 -4.98
CA TYR A 440 -5.34 -3.02 -4.66
C TYR A 440 -4.15 -2.25 -4.08
N PHE A 441 -3.90 -1.03 -4.59
CA PHE A 441 -2.61 -0.36 -4.42
C PHE A 441 -2.68 1.03 -3.80
N TYR A 442 -3.84 1.48 -3.31
CA TYR A 442 -3.92 2.66 -2.47
C TYR A 442 -3.66 2.26 -1.01
N PHE A 443 -2.42 2.48 -0.58
CA PHE A 443 -1.97 2.04 0.74
C PHE A 443 -2.39 2.98 1.88
N ASP A 444 -3.01 4.09 1.59
CA ASP A 444 -3.75 4.94 2.53
C ASP A 444 -5.08 4.31 2.99
N TYR A 445 -5.68 3.44 2.18
CA TYR A 445 -6.87 2.69 2.56
C TYR A 445 -6.64 1.79 3.77
N ALA A 446 -7.68 1.65 4.61
CA ALA A 446 -7.63 0.79 5.77
C ALA A 446 -7.21 -0.64 5.39
N GLN A 447 -6.29 -1.20 6.17
CA GLN A 447 -5.88 -2.59 6.00
C GLN A 447 -6.84 -3.50 6.75
N ASP A 448 -7.18 -4.61 6.09
CA ASP A 448 -7.89 -5.74 6.66
C ASP A 448 -7.10 -7.04 6.44
N GLN A 449 -7.63 -8.16 6.92
CA GLN A 449 -7.05 -9.49 6.74
C GLN A 449 -6.90 -9.92 5.27
N ASN A 450 -7.65 -9.28 4.36
CA ASN A 450 -7.65 -9.61 2.93
C ASN A 450 -6.68 -8.75 2.12
N SER A 451 -6.19 -7.65 2.65
CA SER A 451 -5.39 -6.67 1.90
C SER A 451 -4.14 -7.28 1.26
N VAL A 452 -3.37 -8.08 2.02
CA VAL A 452 -2.19 -8.79 1.48
C VAL A 452 -2.61 -9.85 0.46
N LYS A 453 -3.69 -10.58 0.71
CA LYS A 453 -4.23 -11.60 -0.20
C LYS A 453 -4.65 -10.99 -1.53
N LYS A 454 -5.34 -9.85 -1.51
CA LYS A 454 -5.75 -9.11 -2.73
C LYS A 454 -4.53 -8.71 -3.55
N ILE A 455 -3.51 -8.12 -2.93
CA ILE A 455 -2.28 -7.74 -3.63
C ILE A 455 -1.62 -8.96 -4.27
N LEU A 456 -1.39 -10.05 -3.51
CA LEU A 456 -0.78 -11.27 -4.04
C LEU A 456 -1.59 -11.91 -5.18
N ALA A 457 -2.91 -11.72 -5.21
CA ALA A 457 -3.77 -12.24 -6.27
C ALA A 457 -3.77 -11.37 -7.54
N PHE A 458 -3.34 -10.11 -7.45
CA PHE A 458 -3.38 -9.18 -8.59
C PHE A 458 -2.42 -9.60 -9.70
N ASP A 459 -2.92 -9.57 -10.92
CA ASP A 459 -2.14 -9.76 -12.14
C ASP A 459 -2.67 -8.84 -13.26
N PRO A 460 -1.92 -7.81 -13.67
CA PRO A 460 -2.37 -6.92 -14.73
C PRO A 460 -2.48 -7.59 -16.10
N TYR A 461 -1.87 -8.78 -16.29
CA TYR A 461 -2.02 -9.58 -17.51
C TYR A 461 -3.31 -10.43 -17.53
N ALA A 462 -4.07 -10.48 -16.43
CA ALA A 462 -5.31 -11.26 -16.35
C ALA A 462 -6.49 -10.63 -17.12
N ASP A 463 -6.38 -9.36 -17.55
CA ASP A 463 -7.40 -8.73 -18.39
C ASP A 463 -7.46 -9.42 -19.77
N ASP A 464 -8.55 -10.14 -20.01
CA ASP A 464 -8.79 -10.93 -21.23
C ASP A 464 -9.08 -10.06 -22.48
N ARG A 465 -9.35 -8.77 -22.29
CA ARG A 465 -9.54 -7.80 -23.37
C ARG A 465 -8.22 -7.41 -24.03
N LEU A 466 -7.10 -7.65 -23.38
CA LEU A 466 -5.77 -7.32 -23.88
C LEU A 466 -5.24 -8.39 -24.82
N SER A 467 -4.84 -7.98 -26.03
CA SER A 467 -4.04 -8.84 -26.91
C SER A 467 -2.64 -9.08 -26.34
N GLN A 468 -1.95 -10.10 -26.83
CA GLN A 468 -0.58 -10.40 -26.39
C GLN A 468 0.38 -9.22 -26.67
N GLU A 469 0.21 -8.51 -27.82
CA GLU A 469 0.99 -7.30 -28.12
C GLU A 469 0.72 -6.18 -27.12
N GLN A 470 -0.54 -5.97 -26.72
CA GLN A 470 -0.88 -4.93 -25.75
C GLN A 470 -0.29 -5.21 -24.35
N LYS A 471 -0.18 -6.49 -23.94
CA LYS A 471 0.43 -6.86 -22.66
C LYS A 471 1.91 -6.45 -22.57
N GLU A 472 2.62 -6.30 -23.69
CA GLU A 472 4.02 -5.83 -23.72
C GLU A 472 4.16 -4.35 -23.27
N TYR A 473 3.06 -3.59 -23.31
CA TYR A 473 3.03 -2.19 -22.86
C TYR A 473 2.69 -2.04 -21.38
N ILE A 474 2.36 -3.12 -20.66
CA ILE A 474 2.25 -3.07 -19.21
C ILE A 474 3.66 -3.03 -18.63
N TRP A 475 4.06 -1.85 -18.19
CA TRP A 475 5.44 -1.59 -17.74
C TRP A 475 5.71 -2.11 -16.34
N GLY A 476 4.69 -2.11 -15.49
CA GLY A 476 4.78 -2.66 -14.15
C GLY A 476 3.65 -2.22 -13.23
N VAL A 477 3.93 -2.32 -11.95
CA VAL A 477 2.98 -2.05 -10.87
C VAL A 477 3.53 -1.02 -9.90
N GLN A 478 2.63 -0.27 -9.25
CA GLN A 478 2.98 0.73 -8.26
C GLN A 478 1.92 0.77 -7.16
N ALA A 479 2.35 1.01 -5.92
CA ALA A 479 1.43 1.40 -4.87
C ALA A 479 1.52 2.91 -4.61
N ASN A 480 0.41 3.50 -4.22
CA ASN A 480 0.28 4.92 -3.90
C ASN A 480 -0.08 5.08 -2.42
N LEU A 481 0.54 6.06 -1.76
CA LEU A 481 0.26 6.42 -0.38
C LEU A 481 -0.11 7.90 -0.33
N TRP A 482 -1.41 8.19 -0.39
CA TRP A 482 -1.95 9.52 -0.18
C TRP A 482 -1.93 9.86 1.31
N ALA A 483 -1.62 11.10 1.65
CA ALA A 483 -1.21 11.44 3.00
C ALA A 483 -2.20 12.35 3.76
N GLU A 484 -3.46 12.42 3.37
CA GLU A 484 -4.47 13.27 4.01
C GLU A 484 -4.60 12.99 5.50
N TRP A 485 -4.56 11.71 5.90
CA TRP A 485 -4.71 11.27 7.28
C TRP A 485 -3.49 10.52 7.83
N ILE A 486 -2.31 10.84 7.29
CA ILE A 486 -1.04 10.19 7.64
C ILE A 486 -0.03 11.25 8.10
N PRO A 487 -0.04 11.66 9.39
CA PRO A 487 0.83 12.76 9.85
C PRO A 487 2.24 12.32 10.25
N THR A 488 2.49 11.01 10.51
CA THR A 488 3.75 10.51 11.05
C THR A 488 4.36 9.39 10.23
N MET A 489 5.69 9.25 10.31
CA MET A 489 6.42 8.14 9.69
C MET A 489 5.96 6.78 10.23
N LYS A 490 5.65 6.67 11.52
CA LYS A 490 5.11 5.45 12.11
C LYS A 490 3.79 5.02 11.47
N ARG A 491 2.94 6.00 11.09
CA ARG A 491 1.70 5.69 10.38
C ARG A 491 1.97 5.24 8.95
N ILE A 492 2.96 5.83 8.25
CA ILE A 492 3.42 5.32 6.94
C ILE A 492 3.85 3.85 7.08
N GLU A 493 4.80 3.56 7.96
CA GLU A 493 5.33 2.22 8.17
C GLU A 493 4.23 1.19 8.43
N TYR A 494 3.27 1.54 9.29
CA TYR A 494 2.11 0.72 9.61
C TYR A 494 1.26 0.40 8.36
N LEU A 495 1.06 1.39 7.49
CA LEU A 495 0.22 1.23 6.31
C LEU A 495 0.93 0.50 5.16
N ILE A 496 2.24 0.67 5.03
CA ILE A 496 2.97 0.07 3.91
C ILE A 496 3.51 -1.34 4.19
N VAL A 497 3.80 -1.70 5.44
CA VAL A 497 4.33 -3.03 5.79
C VAL A 497 3.25 -3.87 6.47
N PRO A 498 2.90 -5.07 5.93
CA PRO A 498 3.60 -5.86 4.91
C PRO A 498 3.16 -5.66 3.45
N ARG A 499 2.23 -4.72 3.13
CA ARG A 499 1.68 -4.57 1.76
C ARG A 499 2.75 -4.26 0.71
N MET A 500 3.76 -3.45 1.05
CA MET A 500 4.89 -3.17 0.15
C MET A 500 5.68 -4.43 -0.19
N ILE A 501 5.82 -5.37 0.76
CA ILE A 501 6.50 -6.65 0.53
C ILE A 501 5.66 -7.51 -0.43
N ALA A 502 4.34 -7.54 -0.26
CA ALA A 502 3.43 -8.23 -1.19
C ALA A 502 3.44 -7.61 -2.59
N LEU A 503 3.49 -6.27 -2.68
CA LEU A 503 3.67 -5.56 -3.96
C LEU A 503 4.99 -5.96 -4.63
N SER A 504 6.08 -6.00 -3.87
CA SER A 504 7.39 -6.38 -4.41
C SER A 504 7.38 -7.82 -4.95
N GLU A 505 6.66 -8.73 -4.28
CA GLU A 505 6.53 -10.12 -4.69
C GLU A 505 5.87 -10.22 -6.08
N ILE A 506 4.72 -9.57 -6.29
CA ILE A 506 4.05 -9.61 -7.60
C ILE A 506 4.78 -8.81 -8.69
N ALA A 507 5.56 -7.81 -8.28
CA ALA A 507 6.36 -7.02 -9.21
C ALA A 507 7.61 -7.75 -9.69
N TRP A 508 8.09 -8.71 -8.90
CA TRP A 508 9.33 -9.44 -9.14
C TRP A 508 9.10 -10.86 -9.63
N ALA A 509 8.29 -11.66 -8.92
CA ALA A 509 8.11 -13.07 -9.22
C ALA A 509 7.05 -13.34 -10.29
N GLU A 510 7.28 -14.31 -11.14
CA GLU A 510 6.24 -14.79 -12.07
C GLU A 510 5.09 -15.47 -11.30
N PRO A 511 3.84 -15.41 -11.78
CA PRO A 511 2.67 -15.91 -11.05
C PRO A 511 2.80 -17.36 -10.56
N ALA A 512 3.47 -18.23 -11.33
CA ALA A 512 3.66 -19.62 -10.99
C ALA A 512 4.71 -19.85 -9.88
N ALA A 513 5.58 -18.87 -9.63
CA ALA A 513 6.64 -18.94 -8.61
C ALA A 513 6.24 -18.23 -7.30
N LYS A 514 5.18 -17.44 -7.30
CA LYS A 514 4.71 -16.72 -6.11
C LYS A 514 4.29 -17.71 -5.01
N PRO A 515 4.65 -17.43 -3.74
CA PRO A 515 4.16 -18.21 -2.61
C PRO A 515 2.64 -18.03 -2.44
N GLY A 516 1.98 -19.08 -1.95
CA GLY A 516 0.63 -18.94 -1.41
C GLY A 516 0.62 -18.07 -0.15
N LEU A 517 -0.56 -17.64 0.31
CA LEU A 517 -0.69 -16.69 1.42
C LEU A 517 0.01 -17.18 2.71
N ASP A 518 -0.19 -18.45 3.09
CA ASP A 518 0.39 -19.02 4.31
C ASP A 518 1.92 -19.09 4.20
N GLU A 519 2.44 -19.48 3.04
CA GLU A 519 3.86 -19.50 2.76
C GLU A 519 4.46 -18.10 2.78
N PHE A 520 3.78 -17.11 2.22
CA PHE A 520 4.19 -15.71 2.28
C PHE A 520 4.30 -15.22 3.73
N TYR A 521 3.30 -15.50 4.56
CA TYR A 521 3.35 -15.14 5.99
C TYR A 521 4.47 -15.87 6.72
N ARG A 522 4.77 -17.13 6.37
CA ARG A 522 5.91 -17.85 6.93
C ARG A 522 7.24 -17.18 6.57
N GLN A 523 7.39 -16.74 5.33
CA GLN A 523 8.58 -16.03 4.86
C GLN A 523 8.70 -14.62 5.44
N LEU A 524 7.59 -13.99 5.86
CA LEU A 524 7.61 -12.70 6.53
C LEU A 524 8.19 -12.76 7.95
N VAL A 525 8.16 -13.90 8.63
CA VAL A 525 8.63 -14.01 10.03
C VAL A 525 10.07 -13.50 10.22
N PRO A 526 11.09 -13.95 9.46
CA PRO A 526 12.43 -13.38 9.59
C PRO A 526 12.53 -11.92 9.11
N GLN A 527 11.65 -11.48 8.19
CA GLN A 527 11.58 -10.07 7.79
C GLN A 527 11.06 -9.20 8.93
N PHE A 528 10.02 -9.63 9.64
CA PHE A 528 9.51 -8.93 10.82
C PHE A 528 10.55 -8.85 11.94
N LYS A 529 11.35 -9.91 12.16
CA LYS A 529 12.49 -9.84 13.10
C LYS A 529 13.49 -8.75 12.71
N ARG A 530 13.78 -8.60 11.41
CA ARG A 530 14.63 -7.52 10.89
C ARG A 530 13.99 -6.15 11.13
N MET A 531 12.68 -6.02 10.87
CA MET A 531 11.91 -4.79 11.10
C MET A 531 11.89 -4.39 12.58
N ASP A 532 11.77 -5.36 13.51
CA ASP A 532 11.84 -5.11 14.95
C ASP A 532 13.19 -4.47 15.34
N ILE A 533 14.30 -4.99 14.80
CA ILE A 533 15.64 -4.44 15.04
C ILE A 533 15.77 -3.03 14.43
N MET A 534 15.26 -2.83 13.23
CA MET A 534 15.21 -1.53 12.55
C MET A 534 14.21 -0.55 13.18
N ARG A 535 13.37 -1.02 14.12
CA ARG A 535 12.29 -0.27 14.78
C ARG A 535 11.22 0.24 13.83
N VAL A 536 10.96 -0.50 12.77
CA VAL A 536 9.86 -0.22 11.82
C VAL A 536 8.53 -0.57 12.47
N ASN A 537 7.56 0.34 12.40
CA ASN A 537 6.22 0.17 12.96
C ASN A 537 5.29 -0.61 12.01
N TYR A 538 5.66 -1.84 11.65
CA TYR A 538 4.85 -2.67 10.75
C TYR A 538 3.51 -3.09 11.39
N ARG A 539 2.49 -3.29 10.55
CA ARG A 539 1.21 -3.84 10.98
C ARG A 539 1.34 -5.32 11.34
N ILE A 540 0.91 -5.65 12.55
CA ILE A 540 0.82 -7.05 12.98
C ILE A 540 -0.33 -7.70 12.18
N PRO A 541 -0.13 -8.89 11.57
CA PRO A 541 -1.19 -9.61 10.89
C PRO A 541 -2.42 -9.83 11.78
N ASP A 542 -3.60 -9.77 11.20
CA ASP A 542 -4.85 -9.91 11.92
C ASP A 542 -4.99 -11.28 12.59
N LEU A 543 -5.65 -11.27 13.74
CA LEU A 543 -6.07 -12.49 14.41
C LEU A 543 -7.10 -13.23 13.54
N GLN A 544 -6.95 -14.54 13.51
CA GLN A 544 -7.84 -15.44 12.78
C GLN A 544 -8.65 -16.29 13.77
N GLY A 545 -9.77 -16.88 13.30
CA GLY A 545 -10.57 -17.83 14.07
C GLY A 545 -11.86 -17.26 14.64
N PHE A 546 -12.28 -16.08 14.17
CA PHE A 546 -13.58 -15.49 14.54
C PHE A 546 -14.13 -14.60 13.42
N TYR A 547 -15.42 -14.30 13.51
CA TYR A 547 -16.11 -13.31 12.68
C TYR A 547 -16.52 -12.09 13.50
N LYS A 548 -17.04 -11.06 12.86
CA LYS A 548 -17.57 -9.87 13.54
C LYS A 548 -18.65 -10.24 14.54
N VAL A 549 -19.59 -11.14 14.12
CA VAL A 549 -20.61 -11.76 14.97
C VAL A 549 -20.55 -13.26 14.78
N ASN A 550 -20.45 -14.02 15.88
CA ASN A 550 -20.40 -15.48 15.90
C ASN A 550 -21.63 -15.99 16.68
N ALA A 551 -22.45 -16.86 16.06
CA ALA A 551 -23.61 -17.43 16.71
C ALA A 551 -23.31 -18.81 17.29
N PHE A 552 -23.91 -19.14 18.43
CA PHE A 552 -23.83 -20.48 19.03
C PHE A 552 -25.10 -20.80 19.83
N ILE A 553 -25.38 -22.10 20.01
CA ILE A 553 -26.59 -22.59 20.66
C ILE A 553 -26.33 -22.86 22.16
N ASP A 554 -25.44 -23.75 22.49
CA ASP A 554 -25.20 -24.21 23.88
C ASP A 554 -23.94 -23.58 24.49
N ASP A 555 -22.79 -23.89 23.92
CA ASP A 555 -21.50 -23.33 24.28
C ASP A 555 -20.65 -23.11 23.05
N ALA A 556 -19.66 -22.22 23.16
CA ALA A 556 -18.67 -21.98 22.10
C ALA A 556 -17.26 -22.01 22.68
N THR A 557 -16.31 -22.29 21.80
CA THR A 557 -14.88 -22.18 22.09
C THR A 557 -14.26 -21.14 21.16
N VAL A 558 -13.73 -20.08 21.75
CA VAL A 558 -12.97 -19.04 21.02
C VAL A 558 -11.57 -19.54 20.81
N ASN A 559 -11.19 -19.82 19.58
CA ASN A 559 -9.86 -20.26 19.18
C ASN A 559 -9.23 -19.21 18.27
N LEU A 560 -8.17 -18.55 18.73
CA LEU A 560 -7.50 -17.49 18.00
C LEU A 560 -6.11 -17.92 17.58
N THR A 561 -5.71 -17.51 16.40
CA THR A 561 -4.32 -17.63 15.92
C THR A 561 -3.82 -16.28 15.41
N CYS A 562 -2.55 -15.99 15.68
CA CYS A 562 -1.83 -14.89 15.05
C CYS A 562 -0.80 -15.50 14.10
N PRO A 563 -0.76 -15.11 12.82
CA PRO A 563 0.25 -15.59 11.88
C PRO A 563 1.70 -15.24 12.28
N LEU A 564 1.88 -14.22 13.16
CA LEU A 564 3.19 -13.83 13.67
C LEU A 564 3.52 -14.56 14.97
N PRO A 565 4.52 -15.47 15.01
CA PRO A 565 4.94 -16.15 16.21
C PRO A 565 5.52 -15.22 17.29
N GLY A 566 5.41 -15.62 18.54
CA GLY A 566 6.03 -14.89 19.67
C GLY A 566 5.26 -13.65 20.13
N THR A 567 4.06 -13.42 19.57
CA THR A 567 3.17 -12.35 20.01
C THR A 567 2.32 -12.78 21.20
N GLU A 568 1.92 -11.80 22.05
CA GLU A 568 0.94 -12.01 23.12
C GLU A 568 -0.44 -11.49 22.69
N ILE A 569 -1.49 -12.31 22.83
CA ILE A 569 -2.87 -11.87 22.60
C ILE A 569 -3.50 -11.55 23.98
N ARG A 570 -4.00 -10.33 24.13
CA ARG A 570 -4.70 -9.85 25.32
C ARG A 570 -6.16 -9.55 24.97
N TYR A 571 -7.06 -9.68 25.97
CA TYR A 571 -8.48 -9.43 25.75
C TYR A 571 -9.18 -8.79 26.95
N THR A 572 -10.32 -8.16 26.67
CA THR A 572 -11.32 -7.66 27.60
C THR A 572 -12.72 -8.10 27.16
N THR A 573 -13.66 -8.11 28.11
CA THR A 573 -15.07 -8.46 27.85
C THR A 573 -16.04 -7.39 28.35
N ASP A 574 -15.51 -6.21 28.71
CA ASP A 574 -16.25 -5.05 29.24
C ASP A 574 -16.24 -3.86 28.27
N GLY A 575 -15.78 -4.06 27.03
CA GLY A 575 -15.66 -3.02 26.00
C GLY A 575 -14.41 -2.14 26.12
N SER A 576 -13.64 -2.26 27.22
CA SER A 576 -12.40 -1.50 27.37
C SER A 576 -11.34 -1.93 26.36
N MET A 577 -10.40 -1.02 26.04
CA MET A 577 -9.27 -1.32 25.17
C MET A 577 -8.29 -2.26 25.87
N PRO A 578 -7.93 -3.41 25.27
CA PRO A 578 -6.94 -4.31 25.85
C PRO A 578 -5.55 -3.67 25.93
N THR A 579 -4.93 -3.80 27.10
CA THR A 579 -3.56 -3.39 27.39
C THR A 579 -2.71 -4.59 27.77
N ARG A 580 -1.39 -4.44 27.92
CA ARG A 580 -0.51 -5.51 28.40
C ARG A 580 -0.88 -6.03 29.81
N LYS A 581 -1.73 -5.31 30.56
CA LYS A 581 -2.25 -5.73 31.87
C LYS A 581 -3.57 -6.49 31.78
N SER A 582 -4.26 -6.46 30.64
CA SER A 582 -5.51 -7.19 30.42
C SER A 582 -5.29 -8.69 30.41
N SER A 583 -6.38 -9.47 30.47
CA SER A 583 -6.33 -10.93 30.49
C SER A 583 -5.54 -11.49 29.30
N LEU A 584 -4.65 -12.46 29.59
CA LEU A 584 -3.86 -13.15 28.57
C LEU A 584 -4.70 -14.27 27.93
N TYR A 585 -4.72 -14.34 26.63
CA TYR A 585 -5.29 -15.46 25.90
C TYR A 585 -4.30 -16.64 25.87
N ASN A 586 -4.69 -17.77 26.44
CA ASN A 586 -3.84 -18.95 26.62
C ASN A 586 -4.32 -20.15 25.77
N GLY A 587 -4.64 -19.92 24.50
CA GLY A 587 -4.91 -20.97 23.52
C GLY A 587 -6.40 -21.25 23.26
N SER A 588 -7.31 -21.11 24.24
CA SER A 588 -8.76 -21.21 23.99
C SER A 588 -9.58 -20.63 25.15
N LEU A 589 -10.76 -20.08 24.84
CA LEU A 589 -11.73 -19.61 25.83
C LEU A 589 -13.06 -20.31 25.63
N LYS A 590 -13.60 -20.95 26.66
CA LYS A 590 -14.95 -21.52 26.64
C LYS A 590 -15.94 -20.49 27.16
N ILE A 591 -17.00 -20.27 26.40
CA ILE A 591 -18.08 -19.34 26.73
C ILE A 591 -19.44 -20.05 26.68
N LYS A 592 -20.36 -19.64 27.54
CA LYS A 592 -21.71 -20.18 27.65
C LYS A 592 -22.80 -19.12 27.57
N GLU A 593 -22.39 -17.85 27.56
CA GLU A 593 -23.27 -16.69 27.51
C GLU A 593 -22.80 -15.75 26.40
N THR A 594 -23.71 -14.92 25.91
CA THR A 594 -23.37 -13.86 24.95
C THR A 594 -22.25 -13.00 25.53
N THR A 595 -21.18 -12.82 24.75
CA THR A 595 -19.96 -12.14 25.19
C THR A 595 -19.42 -11.25 24.09
N ASP A 596 -19.16 -10.00 24.43
CA ASP A 596 -18.45 -9.06 23.57
C ASP A 596 -16.97 -9.10 23.91
N PHE A 597 -16.11 -9.37 22.92
CA PHE A 597 -14.66 -9.38 23.09
C PHE A 597 -14.01 -8.21 22.38
N ALA A 598 -13.01 -7.64 23.02
CA ALA A 598 -11.97 -6.87 22.38
C ALA A 598 -10.66 -7.64 22.53
N PHE A 599 -9.98 -7.92 21.43
CA PHE A 599 -8.67 -8.57 21.38
C PHE A 599 -7.62 -7.60 20.86
N ARG A 600 -6.41 -7.68 21.40
CA ARG A 600 -5.26 -6.92 20.92
C ARG A 600 -4.00 -7.77 21.01
N THR A 601 -3.22 -7.78 19.94
CA THR A 601 -1.95 -8.49 19.88
C THR A 601 -0.82 -7.54 20.22
N PHE A 602 0.20 -8.04 20.92
CA PHE A 602 1.37 -7.26 21.31
C PHE A 602 2.64 -7.95 20.85
N ARG A 603 3.55 -7.20 20.22
CA ARG A 603 4.91 -7.64 19.91
C ARG A 603 5.76 -7.75 21.18
N PRO A 604 6.92 -8.44 21.16
CA PRO A 604 7.81 -8.53 22.32
C PRO A 604 8.27 -7.17 22.88
N ASP A 605 8.45 -6.16 22.01
CA ASP A 605 8.80 -4.79 22.40
C ASP A 605 7.65 -4.02 23.07
N GLY A 606 6.42 -4.57 23.02
CA GLY A 606 5.22 -3.99 23.57
C GLY A 606 4.36 -3.21 22.58
N SER A 607 4.78 -3.08 21.35
CA SER A 607 3.99 -2.43 20.30
C SER A 607 2.69 -3.19 20.04
N PRO A 608 1.53 -2.51 20.04
CA PRO A 608 0.22 -3.15 19.89
C PRO A 608 -0.22 -3.23 18.43
N SER A 609 -1.13 -4.20 18.15
CA SER A 609 -1.97 -4.19 16.96
C SER A 609 -3.14 -3.22 17.08
N ASP A 610 -3.93 -3.09 16.03
CA ASP A 610 -5.31 -2.61 16.13
C ASP A 610 -6.13 -3.52 17.06
N VAL A 611 -7.27 -2.99 17.56
CA VAL A 611 -8.17 -3.75 18.39
C VAL A 611 -9.16 -4.50 17.52
N ALA A 612 -9.14 -5.83 17.60
CA ALA A 612 -10.13 -6.68 16.97
C ALA A 612 -11.34 -6.86 17.89
N ARG A 613 -12.52 -6.41 17.46
CA ARG A 613 -13.77 -6.53 18.21
C ARG A 613 -14.66 -7.58 17.58
N THR A 614 -15.20 -8.47 18.41
CA THR A 614 -16.10 -9.55 17.98
C THR A 614 -17.14 -9.82 19.04
N ARG A 615 -18.30 -10.22 18.58
CA ARG A 615 -19.41 -10.61 19.46
C ARG A 615 -19.73 -12.10 19.26
N TYR A 616 -19.83 -12.82 20.35
CA TYR A 616 -20.33 -14.19 20.40
C TYR A 616 -21.75 -14.16 20.97
N VAL A 617 -22.74 -14.56 20.18
CA VAL A 617 -24.17 -14.48 20.51
C VAL A 617 -24.70 -15.88 20.77
N LYS A 618 -25.14 -16.12 22.03
CA LYS A 618 -25.90 -17.30 22.39
C LYS A 618 -27.38 -17.05 22.09
N ALA A 619 -27.92 -17.75 21.13
CA ALA A 619 -29.31 -17.64 20.75
C ALA A 619 -29.85 -18.99 20.25
N PRO A 620 -31.12 -19.33 20.53
CA PRO A 620 -31.78 -20.44 19.84
C PRO A 620 -31.89 -20.13 18.35
N TYR A 621 -32.21 -21.14 17.55
CA TYR A 621 -32.57 -20.92 16.17
C TYR A 621 -33.75 -19.95 16.07
N ALA A 622 -33.61 -18.88 15.31
CA ALA A 622 -34.67 -17.91 15.07
C ALA A 622 -35.82 -18.60 14.30
N GLU A 623 -37.03 -18.37 14.74
CA GLU A 623 -38.25 -18.98 14.13
C GLU A 623 -38.51 -18.31 12.78
N ALA A 624 -38.80 -19.14 11.76
CA ALA A 624 -39.26 -18.65 10.48
C ALA A 624 -40.63 -17.99 10.59
N VAL A 625 -40.87 -16.93 9.83
CA VAL A 625 -42.20 -16.30 9.77
C VAL A 625 -43.15 -17.08 8.88
N THR A 626 -44.48 -16.94 9.13
CA THR A 626 -45.48 -17.48 8.24
C THR A 626 -45.40 -16.81 6.87
N ALA A 627 -45.38 -17.61 5.82
CA ALA A 627 -45.32 -17.10 4.45
C ALA A 627 -46.50 -16.16 4.14
N PRO A 628 -46.24 -14.95 3.59
CA PRO A 628 -47.28 -14.09 3.05
C PRO A 628 -48.10 -14.76 1.95
N ALA A 629 -49.28 -14.23 1.66
CA ALA A 629 -50.22 -14.83 0.69
C ALA A 629 -49.68 -14.82 -0.75
N SER A 630 -48.78 -13.90 -1.07
CA SER A 630 -48.16 -13.81 -2.40
C SER A 630 -46.68 -13.43 -2.26
N LEU A 631 -45.78 -14.36 -2.60
CA LEU A 631 -44.36 -14.12 -2.67
C LEU A 631 -43.91 -14.16 -4.13
N GLN A 632 -43.05 -13.20 -4.48
CA GLN A 632 -42.37 -13.11 -5.77
C GLN A 632 -40.86 -13.35 -5.58
N PRO A 633 -40.17 -13.90 -6.59
CA PRO A 633 -38.71 -14.02 -6.55
C PRO A 633 -38.00 -12.65 -6.49
N GLY A 634 -36.87 -12.59 -5.78
CA GLY A 634 -36.01 -11.40 -5.67
C GLY A 634 -36.31 -10.56 -4.45
N LEU A 635 -35.63 -9.42 -4.33
CA LEU A 635 -35.74 -8.43 -3.25
C LEU A 635 -36.22 -7.10 -3.82
N LYS A 636 -36.96 -6.33 -3.05
CA LYS A 636 -37.42 -4.99 -3.41
C LYS A 636 -36.35 -3.97 -3.00
N ALA A 637 -35.80 -3.22 -3.95
CA ALA A 637 -34.83 -2.18 -3.74
C ALA A 637 -35.43 -0.79 -4.00
N VAL A 638 -35.38 0.10 -3.03
CA VAL A 638 -35.81 1.51 -3.15
C VAL A 638 -34.58 2.39 -3.17
N TRP A 639 -34.44 3.18 -4.25
CA TRP A 639 -33.36 4.12 -4.42
C TRP A 639 -33.78 5.54 -3.97
N HIS A 640 -32.96 6.10 -3.08
CA HIS A 640 -33.07 7.47 -2.61
C HIS A 640 -31.87 8.30 -3.12
N ASN A 641 -32.09 9.59 -3.44
CA ASN A 641 -31.03 10.55 -3.77
C ASN A 641 -30.40 11.06 -2.47
N PHE A 642 -29.49 10.27 -1.92
CA PHE A 642 -28.97 10.47 -0.57
C PHE A 642 -27.53 10.94 -0.58
N ARG A 643 -27.26 12.02 0.18
CA ARG A 643 -25.92 12.53 0.51
C ARG A 643 -25.80 12.61 2.01
N GLY A 644 -25.43 11.55 2.65
CA GLY A 644 -25.23 11.49 4.09
C GLY A 644 -24.17 10.47 4.44
N ASN A 645 -23.94 10.28 5.72
CA ASN A 645 -22.86 9.43 6.23
C ASN A 645 -23.38 8.25 7.07
N LEU A 646 -24.69 8.08 7.22
CA LEU A 646 -25.29 7.01 8.02
C LEU A 646 -26.52 6.42 7.33
N CYS A 647 -26.61 5.11 7.31
CA CYS A 647 -27.72 4.35 6.73
C CYS A 647 -29.09 4.68 7.33
N VAL A 648 -29.12 5.07 8.60
CA VAL A 648 -30.38 5.44 9.29
C VAL A 648 -31.06 6.68 8.69
N ASP A 649 -30.32 7.55 8.04
CA ASP A 649 -30.81 8.80 7.48
C ASP A 649 -31.36 8.69 6.05
N ILE A 650 -31.23 7.51 5.40
CA ILE A 650 -31.60 7.32 3.99
C ILE A 650 -33.09 7.63 3.74
N ASP A 651 -33.99 7.25 4.66
CA ASP A 651 -35.44 7.44 4.49
C ASP A 651 -35.85 8.91 4.44
N ALA A 652 -35.01 9.82 4.93
CA ALA A 652 -35.28 11.25 4.87
C ALA A 652 -35.03 11.85 3.47
N ALA A 653 -34.33 11.12 2.59
CA ALA A 653 -34.00 11.57 1.25
C ALA A 653 -35.10 11.22 0.22
N PRO A 654 -35.23 12.02 -0.86
CA PRO A 654 -36.25 11.77 -1.89
C PRO A 654 -36.06 10.43 -2.61
N VAL A 655 -37.13 9.67 -2.76
CA VAL A 655 -37.16 8.45 -3.58
C VAL A 655 -36.97 8.79 -5.06
N ARG A 656 -36.13 8.05 -5.76
CA ARG A 656 -35.82 8.16 -7.18
C ARG A 656 -36.35 7.01 -8.01
N GLY A 657 -36.42 5.82 -7.45
CA GLY A 657 -36.89 4.64 -8.17
C GLY A 657 -37.08 3.42 -7.26
N GLU A 658 -37.82 2.44 -7.77
CA GLU A 658 -38.01 1.15 -7.14
C GLU A 658 -37.67 0.05 -8.15
N TYR A 659 -36.98 -1.00 -7.68
CA TYR A 659 -36.46 -2.09 -8.51
C TYR A 659 -36.69 -3.43 -7.80
N VAL A 660 -36.67 -4.51 -8.57
CA VAL A 660 -36.54 -5.86 -8.04
C VAL A 660 -35.18 -6.41 -8.43
N VAL A 661 -34.39 -6.83 -7.44
CA VAL A 661 -33.05 -7.37 -7.63
C VAL A 661 -32.98 -8.85 -7.30
N GLU A 662 -32.20 -9.62 -8.05
CA GLU A 662 -31.98 -11.06 -7.82
C GLU A 662 -30.89 -11.37 -6.81
N SER A 663 -30.20 -10.35 -6.31
CA SER A 663 -29.12 -10.41 -5.30
C SER A 663 -29.09 -9.11 -4.50
N VAL A 664 -28.37 -9.10 -3.38
CA VAL A 664 -28.05 -7.87 -2.67
C VAL A 664 -26.93 -7.15 -3.45
N SER A 665 -27.32 -6.19 -4.27
CA SER A 665 -26.43 -5.47 -5.19
C SER A 665 -27.04 -4.13 -5.61
N ILE A 666 -26.21 -3.24 -6.15
CA ILE A 666 -26.64 -1.96 -6.71
C ILE A 666 -27.28 -2.23 -8.08
N PRO A 667 -28.56 -1.84 -8.32
CA PRO A 667 -29.18 -1.95 -9.66
C PRO A 667 -28.39 -1.14 -10.71
N GLU A 668 -28.29 -1.65 -11.95
CA GLU A 668 -27.52 -1.01 -13.03
C GLU A 668 -27.99 0.41 -13.38
N GLU A 669 -29.27 0.71 -13.13
CA GLU A 669 -29.90 2.00 -13.39
C GLU A 669 -29.56 3.07 -12.33
N VAL A 670 -29.12 2.65 -11.14
CA VAL A 670 -28.80 3.53 -10.01
C VAL A 670 -27.45 4.18 -10.24
N LYS A 671 -27.41 5.52 -10.22
CA LYS A 671 -26.18 6.30 -10.45
C LYS A 671 -26.20 7.61 -9.66
N GLY A 672 -25.01 8.07 -9.30
CA GLY A 672 -24.80 9.33 -8.56
C GLY A 672 -24.91 9.10 -7.06
N ASP A 673 -25.55 10.02 -6.34
CA ASP A 673 -25.74 9.92 -4.90
C ASP A 673 -26.71 8.79 -4.57
N ILE A 674 -26.27 7.78 -3.85
CA ILE A 674 -27.01 6.53 -3.65
C ILE A 674 -27.38 6.36 -2.18
N GLY A 675 -28.68 6.16 -1.91
CA GLY A 675 -29.17 5.51 -0.72
C GLY A 675 -30.08 4.38 -1.16
N LEU A 676 -29.77 3.13 -0.80
CA LEU A 676 -30.59 1.96 -1.11
C LEU A 676 -31.18 1.37 0.17
N VAL A 677 -32.48 1.05 0.12
CA VAL A 677 -33.18 0.22 1.10
C VAL A 677 -33.67 -1.03 0.38
N ILE A 678 -33.04 -2.17 0.64
CA ILE A 678 -33.35 -3.46 0.00
C ILE A 678 -34.09 -4.31 1.02
N THR A 679 -35.34 -4.68 0.73
CA THR A 679 -36.22 -5.42 1.64
C THR A 679 -36.75 -6.68 1.03
N GLY A 680 -37.04 -7.67 1.87
CA GLY A 680 -37.67 -8.91 1.47
C GLY A 680 -37.51 -10.01 2.50
N TYR A 681 -37.40 -11.24 2.03
CA TYR A 681 -37.25 -12.43 2.85
C TYR A 681 -36.12 -13.30 2.33
N LEU A 682 -35.37 -13.86 3.27
CA LEU A 682 -34.40 -14.93 3.03
C LEU A 682 -35.06 -16.27 3.37
N GLU A 683 -35.22 -17.15 2.42
CA GLU A 683 -35.78 -18.50 2.61
C GLU A 683 -34.66 -19.52 2.77
N VAL A 684 -34.34 -19.93 4.01
CA VAL A 684 -33.27 -20.91 4.26
C VAL A 684 -33.82 -22.35 4.23
N PRO A 685 -33.09 -23.32 3.63
CA PRO A 685 -33.61 -24.67 3.37
C PRO A 685 -33.63 -25.60 4.59
N ALA A 686 -32.85 -25.32 5.63
CA ALA A 686 -32.65 -26.17 6.81
C ALA A 686 -32.31 -25.36 8.05
N ASP A 687 -32.55 -25.97 9.23
CA ASP A 687 -32.04 -25.40 10.47
C ASP A 687 -30.51 -25.39 10.48
N GLY A 688 -29.92 -24.26 10.82
CA GLY A 688 -28.43 -24.12 10.79
C GLY A 688 -27.93 -22.78 11.27
N ILE A 689 -26.63 -22.69 11.49
CA ILE A 689 -25.93 -21.43 11.68
C ILE A 689 -25.45 -20.98 10.29
N TYR A 690 -26.02 -19.89 9.81
CA TYR A 690 -25.68 -19.30 8.51
C TYR A 690 -24.66 -18.20 8.69
N THR A 691 -23.64 -18.18 7.81
CA THR A 691 -22.57 -17.19 7.81
C THR A 691 -22.70 -16.33 6.57
N PHE A 692 -22.79 -15.02 6.76
CA PHE A 692 -22.95 -14.02 5.69
C PHE A 692 -21.75 -13.10 5.65
N ALA A 693 -21.20 -12.86 4.46
CA ALA A 693 -20.24 -11.81 4.18
C ALA A 693 -20.96 -10.63 3.54
N LEU A 694 -20.89 -9.46 4.13
CA LEU A 694 -21.43 -8.20 3.60
C LEU A 694 -20.26 -7.28 3.27
N LEU A 695 -20.10 -6.95 1.99
CA LEU A 695 -19.10 -6.03 1.45
C LEU A 695 -19.82 -4.76 1.00
N SER A 696 -19.35 -3.61 1.43
CA SER A 696 -19.83 -2.31 0.95
C SER A 696 -18.74 -1.26 0.88
N ASP A 697 -18.93 -0.30 0.00
CA ASP A 697 -18.25 0.98 -0.14
C ASP A 697 -19.34 2.01 -0.51
N ASP A 698 -19.71 2.96 0.27
CA ASP A 698 -19.47 3.28 1.69
C ASP A 698 -20.25 2.34 2.66
N GLY A 699 -21.12 2.94 3.49
CA GLY A 699 -21.79 2.29 4.62
C GLY A 699 -22.90 1.32 4.25
N SER A 700 -23.03 0.25 5.04
CA SER A 700 -24.17 -0.65 4.97
C SER A 700 -24.57 -1.25 6.31
N THR A 701 -25.85 -1.63 6.43
CA THR A 701 -26.37 -2.38 7.56
C THR A 701 -27.19 -3.57 7.09
N LEU A 702 -27.14 -4.69 7.83
CA LEU A 702 -27.96 -5.88 7.61
C LEU A 702 -28.86 -6.12 8.82
N MET A 703 -30.15 -6.00 8.60
CA MET A 703 -31.19 -6.42 9.54
C MET A 703 -31.72 -7.80 9.13
N LEU A 704 -31.82 -8.74 10.07
CA LEU A 704 -32.42 -10.05 9.84
C LEU A 704 -33.31 -10.41 11.02
N ASP A 705 -34.57 -10.78 10.76
CA ASP A 705 -35.62 -10.99 11.78
C ASP A 705 -35.84 -9.77 12.70
N GLY A 706 -35.66 -8.55 12.16
CA GLY A 706 -35.84 -7.31 12.91
C GLY A 706 -34.68 -6.94 13.84
N GLU A 707 -33.58 -7.70 13.82
CA GLU A 707 -32.38 -7.44 14.61
C GLU A 707 -31.23 -6.95 13.72
N LEU A 708 -30.44 -5.97 14.19
CA LEU A 708 -29.20 -5.54 13.52
C LEU A 708 -28.16 -6.65 13.65
N LEU A 709 -27.98 -7.40 12.58
CA LEU A 709 -27.01 -8.51 12.52
C LEU A 709 -25.64 -8.03 12.06
N GLY A 710 -25.57 -7.18 11.04
CA GLY A 710 -24.35 -6.64 10.48
C GLY A 710 -24.36 -5.12 10.49
N ASP A 711 -23.35 -4.54 11.15
CA ASP A 711 -23.11 -3.10 11.20
C ASP A 711 -21.78 -2.80 10.49
N ASN A 712 -21.88 -2.25 9.28
CA ASN A 712 -20.78 -1.75 8.45
C ASN A 712 -21.10 -0.30 8.02
N ASP A 713 -21.75 0.47 8.92
CA ASP A 713 -22.22 1.83 8.65
C ASP A 713 -21.07 2.86 8.73
N GLY A 714 -21.26 4.00 8.11
CA GLY A 714 -20.30 5.09 8.03
C GLY A 714 -19.60 5.19 6.69
N ALA A 715 -18.94 6.31 6.44
CA ALA A 715 -18.18 6.53 5.21
C ALA A 715 -16.81 5.83 5.28
N HIS A 716 -16.57 4.90 4.36
CA HIS A 716 -15.31 4.13 4.30
C HIS A 716 -15.10 3.54 2.89
N SER A 717 -13.84 3.27 2.53
CA SER A 717 -13.48 2.45 1.36
C SER A 717 -14.05 1.03 1.49
N PRO A 718 -14.00 0.18 0.44
CA PRO A 718 -14.56 -1.18 0.50
C PRO A 718 -14.14 -1.96 1.74
N VAL A 719 -15.09 -2.24 2.63
CA VAL A 719 -14.92 -3.05 3.85
C VAL A 719 -15.90 -4.22 3.84
N GLU A 720 -15.41 -5.38 4.24
CA GLU A 720 -16.22 -6.58 4.40
C GLU A 720 -16.35 -6.95 5.87
N ILE A 721 -17.57 -7.22 6.30
CA ILE A 721 -17.85 -7.84 7.58
C ILE A 721 -18.44 -9.24 7.39
N ILE A 722 -18.09 -10.15 8.31
CA ILE A 722 -18.68 -11.51 8.32
C ILE A 722 -19.44 -11.70 9.63
N VAL A 723 -20.69 -12.14 9.49
CA VAL A 723 -21.63 -12.27 10.59
C VAL A 723 -22.39 -13.60 10.53
N GLN A 724 -22.76 -14.15 11.69
CA GLN A 724 -23.48 -15.41 11.80
C GLN A 724 -24.83 -15.24 12.49
N LYS A 725 -25.83 -16.01 12.03
CA LYS A 725 -27.13 -16.15 12.72
C LYS A 725 -27.62 -17.60 12.66
N ALA A 726 -28.19 -18.06 13.77
CA ALA A 726 -28.83 -19.36 13.86
C ALA A 726 -30.29 -19.22 13.40
N LEU A 727 -30.66 -19.93 12.32
CA LEU A 727 -31.98 -19.84 11.66
C LEU A 727 -32.65 -21.21 11.56
N LYS A 728 -33.96 -21.30 11.75
CA LYS A 728 -34.79 -22.44 11.36
C LYS A 728 -35.07 -22.40 9.86
N ALA A 729 -35.38 -23.56 9.29
CA ALA A 729 -35.82 -23.65 7.91
C ALA A 729 -37.07 -22.79 7.67
N GLY A 730 -37.08 -22.00 6.60
CA GLY A 730 -38.20 -21.15 6.19
C GLY A 730 -37.81 -19.70 5.94
N LEU A 731 -38.77 -18.79 6.01
CA LEU A 731 -38.67 -17.39 5.64
C LEU A 731 -38.24 -16.52 6.82
N HIS A 732 -37.24 -15.66 6.57
CA HIS A 732 -36.73 -14.70 7.53
C HIS A 732 -36.78 -13.29 6.91
N PRO A 733 -37.47 -12.32 7.51
CA PRO A 733 -37.48 -10.93 7.05
C PRO A 733 -36.09 -10.34 7.05
N MET A 734 -35.69 -9.72 5.91
CA MET A 734 -34.38 -9.15 5.69
C MET A 734 -34.52 -7.72 5.18
N GLU A 735 -33.68 -6.83 5.71
CA GLU A 735 -33.44 -5.48 5.19
C GLU A 735 -31.96 -5.22 5.10
N VAL A 736 -31.50 -4.73 3.96
CA VAL A 736 -30.14 -4.17 3.77
C VAL A 736 -30.27 -2.71 3.42
N ARG A 737 -29.57 -1.86 4.19
CA ARG A 737 -29.43 -0.45 3.88
C ARG A 737 -28.01 -0.19 3.41
N TYR A 738 -27.86 0.69 2.44
CA TYR A 738 -26.60 1.01 1.83
C TYR A 738 -26.58 2.44 1.34
N PHE A 739 -25.46 3.14 1.51
CA PHE A 739 -25.23 4.43 0.85
C PHE A 739 -23.84 4.49 0.23
N ASP A 740 -23.73 5.33 -0.81
CA ASP A 740 -22.49 5.66 -1.49
C ASP A 740 -22.64 7.01 -2.21
N CYS A 741 -21.56 7.77 -2.27
CA CYS A 741 -21.54 9.09 -2.88
C CYS A 741 -20.83 9.16 -4.24
N ASN A 742 -20.03 8.13 -4.61
CA ASN A 742 -19.14 8.20 -5.78
C ASN A 742 -19.06 6.92 -6.65
N GLY A 743 -19.94 5.94 -6.43
CA GLY A 743 -19.97 4.70 -7.22
C GLY A 743 -19.18 3.58 -6.56
N GLY A 744 -19.73 3.00 -5.53
CA GLY A 744 -19.12 1.95 -4.73
C GLY A 744 -19.58 0.52 -5.08
N VAL A 745 -19.46 -0.38 -4.11
CA VAL A 745 -19.83 -1.78 -4.19
C VAL A 745 -20.78 -2.13 -3.07
N LEU A 746 -21.79 -2.98 -3.41
CA LEU A 746 -22.61 -3.66 -2.42
C LEU A 746 -22.76 -5.12 -2.83
N GLN A 747 -22.39 -6.04 -1.93
CA GLN A 747 -22.45 -7.47 -2.18
C GLN A 747 -22.71 -8.24 -0.88
N MET A 748 -23.56 -9.27 -0.95
CA MET A 748 -23.78 -10.20 0.16
C MET A 748 -23.60 -11.63 -0.33
N GLU A 749 -22.79 -12.43 0.39
CA GLU A 749 -22.43 -13.80 0.05
C GLU A 749 -22.61 -14.73 1.25
N LEU A 750 -22.81 -16.03 0.96
CA LEU A 750 -22.71 -17.10 1.96
C LEU A 750 -21.25 -17.53 2.13
N VAL A 751 -20.86 -17.79 3.36
CA VAL A 751 -19.54 -18.35 3.69
C VAL A 751 -19.73 -19.77 4.24
N ASN A 752 -19.06 -20.75 3.64
CA ASN A 752 -19.11 -22.13 4.12
C ASN A 752 -18.10 -22.38 5.26
N ASP A 753 -18.11 -23.58 5.83
CA ASP A 753 -17.21 -23.99 6.93
C ASP A 753 -15.71 -23.95 6.58
N LYS A 754 -15.38 -23.87 5.29
CA LYS A 754 -14.00 -23.71 4.79
C LYS A 754 -13.60 -22.24 4.56
N GLY A 755 -14.52 -21.31 4.79
CA GLY A 755 -14.32 -19.90 4.49
C GLY A 755 -14.47 -19.56 2.99
N GLU A 756 -14.98 -20.48 2.17
CA GLU A 756 -15.25 -20.22 0.76
C GLU A 756 -16.57 -19.47 0.61
N LYS A 757 -16.60 -18.48 -0.26
CA LYS A 757 -17.74 -17.61 -0.49
C LYS A 757 -18.50 -18.00 -1.74
N THR A 758 -19.81 -17.91 -1.66
CA THR A 758 -20.71 -18.12 -2.79
C THR A 758 -21.82 -17.08 -2.76
N VAL A 759 -22.25 -16.62 -3.92
CA VAL A 759 -23.41 -15.72 -4.02
C VAL A 759 -24.63 -16.39 -3.40
N LEU A 760 -25.45 -15.61 -2.70
CA LEU A 760 -26.74 -16.11 -2.18
C LEU A 760 -27.54 -16.71 -3.32
N PRO A 761 -28.09 -17.96 -3.15
CA PRO A 761 -28.96 -18.55 -4.16
C PRO A 761 -30.16 -17.64 -4.40
N LYS A 762 -30.41 -17.24 -5.64
CA LYS A 762 -31.50 -16.31 -5.98
C LYS A 762 -32.88 -16.87 -5.63
N GLU A 763 -33.02 -18.20 -5.61
CA GLU A 763 -34.22 -18.89 -5.18
C GLU A 763 -34.54 -18.73 -3.70
N TRP A 764 -33.55 -18.34 -2.86
CA TRP A 764 -33.78 -18.04 -1.45
C TRP A 764 -34.30 -16.61 -1.21
N LEU A 765 -34.28 -15.76 -2.23
CA LEU A 765 -34.65 -14.35 -2.11
C LEU A 765 -36.10 -14.17 -2.58
N LYS A 766 -36.93 -13.59 -1.72
CA LYS A 766 -38.36 -13.36 -1.96
C LYS A 766 -38.78 -11.97 -1.54
N HIS A 767 -39.83 -11.43 -2.15
CA HIS A 767 -40.49 -10.20 -1.71
C HIS A 767 -42.03 -10.32 -1.90
N GLU A 768 -42.76 -9.42 -1.23
CA GLU A 768 -44.22 -9.26 -1.39
C GLU A 768 -44.60 -8.43 -2.59
#